data_1ef3262318870d7a6fd60aabc33f1820
#
_entry.id   1ef3262318870d7a6fd60aabc33f1820
#
_cell.length_a   1.000
_cell.length_b   1.000
_cell.length_c   1.000
_cell.angle_alpha   90.00
_cell.angle_beta   90.00
_cell.angle_gamma   90.00
#
_symmetry.space_group_name_H-M   'P 1'
#
loop_
_entity.id
_entity.type
_entity.pdbx_description
1 polymer ?
#
loop_
_entity_poly.entity_id
_entity_poly.type
_entity_poly.pdbx_seq_one_letter_code
_entity_poly.pdbx_strand_id
1 'polypeptide(L)'
;MVKSRNIEFSSVGESSSWALLSNEEILTLPVEELLKRLNTSLAGLSSEDAEERLRVFGYNELVKRKRRAAIIDFLYHFKSPLIVILLVAGLISGFFGEVANAIIIFVIVTFSVVLDFYQESKAERAAEMLKRRVATTATVLRDGVKREVRLAEIVPGDIINLSAGDIVPADARVITAKDLFVNQSALTGESFPVEKIASPLKSFEPSITEWSNYLFMGTSVVSGTATAVVVKTGSLTEYGKIAKKLVEREAETEFQRGIRSFGYMIMQVTFLLVIFVFFINALYMRSVLDSLLFAVALAVGLTPELLPMIISINLSKGAIAMAKRGVIVKRLASIQNFGSMDVLCTDKTGTLTENRIRLVLHVDINGDESEKILLYSYLNSYFQTGLKSPLDEAILNFRNIDVKDYRKIDEVPFDFVRKRLSVVLEYQNQRFMITKGAPEEVAKVCAYYEIGDIIADITDEVRGKIEQKYVELSAEGYRVLGVSYKRLREDKPVYAASDEREMVFLGFIAFLDPPKETAKESLQLLKSAGVELKILTGDNELVTRKVCEYLGFEIKGIVTGSEIAQMHDDALARVVEEANVFCRVTPAQKDRIINALRNNGHVVGFLGDGINDAPSLRSADVGISVNNAVDVAKESADIILLQNNLMVLHDGVLEGRKTFGNTMKYIMMGVSSNFGNMFSVAGASLFLPFLPMLPIQILLNNLLYDFSQSAIPTDEVDQEYIEKPKRWDIHFIRRFMVFLGPVSSLFDFLTFFIMLFAFKASEPLFQTAWFIESLSSQTLVIFVIRTRKSPFWRSKPSKPLLLSSIAIIAFASIMPYTPLGTIFRFAEPPAAFFIALAAILSSYLALAEVVKRWFYKRYGYRLEQTLIPPRKIGIYLSKTAKLVQNMVAVICLRFESEFSIDSLMEDLKVCLGYPLDAEQIFRNLNHLRRGGLISINWHERTVKREKAMKEYVTKHVMGELWPKIVGDWQRASEILKAKYGRLNSEYLELLNKQIYPKA
;
A
#
# COMPACT_ATOMS: atom_id res chain seq x y z
N MET A 1 7.96 42.19 1.35
CA MET A 1 9.20 42.33 0.58
C MET A 1 10.34 41.69 1.38
N VAL A 2 10.64 40.44 1.12
CA VAL A 2 11.82 39.75 1.63
C VAL A 2 12.53 39.20 0.42
N LYS A 3 13.65 39.79 0.09
CA LYS A 3 14.53 39.40 -1.01
C LYS A 3 14.98 37.95 -0.79
N SER A 4 14.66 37.10 -1.73
CA SER A 4 15.28 35.77 -1.92
C SER A 4 16.78 35.98 -2.15
N ARG A 5 17.60 35.61 -1.20
CA ARG A 5 19.04 35.43 -1.45
C ARG A 5 19.17 34.13 -2.25
N ASN A 6 19.33 34.29 -3.54
CA ASN A 6 19.97 33.28 -4.37
C ASN A 6 21.40 33.14 -3.87
N ILE A 7 21.70 32.04 -3.21
CA ILE A 7 23.09 31.61 -3.01
C ILE A 7 23.51 31.02 -4.33
N GLU A 8 24.08 31.87 -5.18
CA GLU A 8 24.85 31.45 -6.33
C GLU A 8 26.01 30.59 -5.84
N PHE A 9 26.21 29.44 -6.50
CA PHE A 9 27.34 28.54 -6.32
C PHE A 9 28.66 29.12 -6.88
N SER A 10 28.93 30.39 -6.60
CA SER A 10 30.16 31.11 -7.07
C SER A 10 31.25 31.19 -6.03
N SER A 11 31.22 30.36 -4.98
CA SER A 11 32.29 30.36 -3.96
C SER A 11 32.76 28.95 -3.57
N VAL A 12 32.81 28.03 -4.53
CA VAL A 12 33.74 26.89 -4.43
C VAL A 12 35.02 27.37 -5.04
N GLY A 13 36.01 27.66 -4.19
CA GLY A 13 37.30 28.26 -4.59
C GLY A 13 37.95 27.46 -5.74
N GLU A 14 38.66 28.19 -6.57
CA GLU A 14 39.44 27.74 -7.73
C GLU A 14 40.53 26.67 -7.44
N SER A 15 40.46 25.97 -6.31
CA SER A 15 41.45 24.97 -5.89
C SER A 15 40.93 23.53 -5.77
N SER A 16 39.66 23.22 -6.04
CA SER A 16 39.22 21.84 -6.10
C SER A 16 39.21 21.34 -7.55
N SER A 17 40.09 20.38 -7.86
CA SER A 17 40.32 19.78 -9.19
C SER A 17 39.17 18.98 -9.78
N TRP A 18 37.94 19.08 -9.24
CA TRP A 18 36.80 18.27 -9.62
C TRP A 18 35.71 19.10 -10.31
N ALA A 19 35.96 19.43 -11.59
CA ALA A 19 34.97 20.11 -12.41
C ALA A 19 33.78 19.18 -12.71
N LEU A 20 32.56 19.69 -12.55
CA LEU A 20 31.37 19.02 -13.04
C LEU A 20 31.41 18.99 -14.57
N LEU A 21 31.59 17.80 -15.14
CA LEU A 21 31.61 17.59 -16.59
C LEU A 21 30.25 17.87 -17.22
N SER A 22 30.25 18.43 -18.42
CA SER A 22 29.03 18.58 -19.21
C SER A 22 28.53 17.22 -19.72
N ASN A 23 27.23 17.11 -20.03
CA ASN A 23 26.68 15.88 -20.58
C ASN A 23 27.38 15.48 -21.91
N GLU A 24 27.74 16.47 -22.72
CA GLU A 24 28.46 16.25 -23.97
C GLU A 24 29.82 15.57 -23.73
N GLU A 25 30.62 16.10 -22.80
CA GLU A 25 31.90 15.49 -22.42
C GLU A 25 31.74 14.07 -21.88
N ILE A 26 30.76 13.86 -21.02
CA ILE A 26 30.48 12.53 -20.42
C ILE A 26 30.14 11.48 -21.51
N LEU A 27 29.39 11.85 -22.55
CA LEU A 27 28.88 10.95 -23.56
C LEU A 27 29.90 10.67 -24.67
N THR A 28 30.72 11.67 -25.02
CA THR A 28 31.60 11.61 -26.23
C THR A 28 33.07 11.29 -25.92
N LEU A 29 33.54 11.59 -24.68
CA LEU A 29 34.92 11.29 -24.31
C LEU A 29 35.20 9.79 -24.26
N PRO A 30 36.42 9.38 -24.66
CA PRO A 30 36.94 8.04 -24.37
C PRO A 30 37.00 7.78 -22.87
N VAL A 31 36.79 6.52 -22.45
CA VAL A 31 36.72 6.13 -21.04
C VAL A 31 37.98 6.55 -20.27
N GLU A 32 39.16 6.37 -20.85
CA GLU A 32 40.42 6.72 -20.19
C GLU A 32 40.56 8.21 -19.90
N GLU A 33 40.10 9.07 -20.81
CA GLU A 33 40.13 10.52 -20.64
C GLU A 33 39.07 10.96 -19.60
N LEU A 34 37.90 10.34 -19.64
CA LEU A 34 36.84 10.59 -18.65
C LEU A 34 37.31 10.25 -17.24
N LEU A 35 37.97 9.10 -17.06
CA LEU A 35 38.53 8.69 -15.76
C LEU A 35 39.56 9.69 -15.23
N LYS A 36 40.45 10.17 -16.11
CA LYS A 36 41.45 11.20 -15.75
C LYS A 36 40.79 12.49 -15.30
N ARG A 37 39.74 12.97 -15.99
CA ARG A 37 39.02 14.20 -15.63
C ARG A 37 38.23 14.03 -14.33
N LEU A 38 37.73 12.86 -14.04
CA LEU A 38 37.07 12.53 -12.78
C LEU A 38 38.09 12.27 -11.66
N ASN A 39 39.40 12.33 -11.94
CA ASN A 39 40.46 11.99 -10.99
C ASN A 39 40.20 10.62 -10.29
N THR A 40 39.99 9.59 -11.13
CA THR A 40 39.76 8.21 -10.70
C THR A 40 40.46 7.24 -11.61
N SER A 41 40.42 5.96 -11.27
CA SER A 41 41.04 4.90 -12.07
C SER A 41 40.13 3.67 -12.18
N LEU A 42 40.49 2.70 -13.02
CA LEU A 42 39.79 1.42 -13.09
C LEU A 42 39.86 0.61 -11.76
N ALA A 43 40.80 0.93 -10.88
CA ALA A 43 40.87 0.38 -9.52
C ALA A 43 39.92 1.05 -8.51
N GLY A 44 39.21 2.11 -8.95
CA GLY A 44 38.32 2.90 -8.14
C GLY A 44 39.02 4.00 -7.36
N LEU A 45 38.25 4.70 -6.54
CA LEU A 45 38.73 5.73 -5.59
C LEU A 45 39.40 5.10 -4.37
N SER A 46 40.28 5.85 -3.71
CA SER A 46 40.65 5.51 -2.33
C SER A 46 39.49 5.77 -1.38
N SER A 47 39.47 5.10 -0.23
CA SER A 47 38.45 5.35 0.80
C SER A 47 38.50 6.80 1.34
N GLU A 48 39.70 7.37 1.42
CA GLU A 48 39.91 8.76 1.85
C GLU A 48 39.36 9.77 0.84
N ASP A 49 39.65 9.59 -0.46
CA ASP A 49 39.10 10.43 -1.52
C ASP A 49 37.56 10.35 -1.57
N ALA A 50 37.00 9.17 -1.38
CA ALA A 50 35.55 8.99 -1.35
C ALA A 50 34.89 9.74 -0.19
N GLU A 51 35.52 9.74 1.00
CA GLU A 51 35.02 10.50 2.17
C GLU A 51 35.14 12.02 1.93
N GLU A 52 36.23 12.49 1.33
CA GLU A 52 36.41 13.90 1.01
C GLU A 52 35.37 14.35 -0.02
N ARG A 53 35.14 13.57 -1.07
CA ARG A 53 34.09 13.84 -2.07
C ARG A 53 32.69 13.85 -1.42
N LEU A 54 32.45 12.94 -0.48
CA LEU A 54 31.16 12.91 0.23
C LEU A 54 30.93 14.20 1.05
N ARG A 55 31.99 14.81 1.60
CA ARG A 55 31.90 16.12 2.30
C ARG A 55 31.61 17.26 1.32
N VAL A 56 32.18 17.22 0.11
CA VAL A 56 32.03 18.27 -0.91
C VAL A 56 30.68 18.15 -1.64
N PHE A 57 30.35 16.98 -2.19
CA PHE A 57 29.14 16.75 -2.98
C PHE A 57 27.90 16.48 -2.11
N GLY A 58 28.10 16.03 -0.88
CA GLY A 58 27.05 15.58 0.01
C GLY A 58 26.55 14.18 -0.33
N TYR A 59 25.56 13.74 0.45
CA TYR A 59 24.94 12.43 0.23
C TYR A 59 24.18 12.37 -1.10
N ASN A 60 24.20 11.19 -1.74
CA ASN A 60 23.49 10.92 -2.98
C ASN A 60 21.98 10.75 -2.70
N GLU A 61 21.32 11.86 -2.40
CA GLU A 61 19.89 11.95 -2.10
C GLU A 61 19.22 12.98 -3.03
N LEU A 62 18.07 12.64 -3.61
CA LEU A 62 17.33 13.48 -4.58
C LEU A 62 16.81 14.77 -3.97
N VAL A 63 16.35 14.70 -2.77
CA VAL A 63 15.90 15.85 -1.98
C VAL A 63 16.78 15.87 -0.74
N LYS A 64 17.65 16.89 -0.63
CA LYS A 64 18.13 17.22 0.69
C LYS A 64 16.87 17.47 1.52
N ARG A 65 16.42 16.48 2.30
CA ARG A 65 15.66 16.81 3.50
C ARG A 65 16.58 17.76 4.27
N LYS A 66 16.44 19.08 4.01
CA LYS A 66 17.02 20.06 4.91
C LYS A 66 16.41 19.64 6.25
N ARG A 67 17.20 18.95 7.08
CA ARG A 67 16.87 18.87 8.49
C ARG A 67 16.70 20.35 8.83
N ARG A 68 15.45 20.78 8.93
CA ARG A 68 15.16 22.10 9.46
C ARG A 68 15.93 22.11 10.76
N ALA A 69 16.68 23.21 11.03
CA ALA A 69 17.30 23.28 12.32
C ALA A 69 16.25 22.94 13.36
N ALA A 70 16.56 22.13 14.37
CA ALA A 70 15.59 21.65 15.35
C ALA A 70 14.72 22.79 15.91
N ILE A 71 15.29 24.02 15.93
CA ILE A 71 14.59 25.27 16.28
C ILE A 71 13.47 25.59 15.27
N ILE A 72 13.70 25.40 13.97
CA ILE A 72 12.69 25.70 12.93
C ILE A 72 11.56 24.68 12.98
N ASP A 73 11.86 23.41 13.21
CA ASP A 73 10.86 22.36 13.39
C ASP A 73 10.05 22.59 14.68
N PHE A 74 10.71 22.97 15.76
CA PHE A 74 10.06 23.41 16.99
C PHE A 74 9.11 24.58 16.75
N LEU A 75 9.56 25.63 16.05
CA LEU A 75 8.73 26.81 15.73
C LEU A 75 7.58 26.45 14.76
N TYR A 76 7.72 25.40 13.96
CA TYR A 76 6.67 24.97 13.04
C TYR A 76 5.44 24.42 13.79
N HIS A 77 5.63 23.83 14.98
CA HIS A 77 4.53 23.34 15.81
C HIS A 77 3.60 24.48 16.25
N PHE A 78 4.12 25.71 16.42
CA PHE A 78 3.30 26.88 16.72
C PHE A 78 2.38 27.33 15.55
N LYS A 79 2.52 26.78 14.36
CA LYS A 79 1.63 27.07 13.22
C LYS A 79 0.35 26.25 13.23
N SER A 80 0.16 25.33 14.18
CA SER A 80 -1.11 24.63 14.35
C SER A 80 -2.22 25.67 14.54
N PRO A 81 -3.34 25.57 13.78
CA PRO A 81 -4.45 26.51 13.89
C PRO A 81 -4.97 26.66 15.32
N LEU A 82 -4.96 25.57 16.08
CA LEU A 82 -5.40 25.55 17.48
C LEU A 82 -4.47 26.33 18.40
N ILE A 83 -3.16 26.12 18.24
CA ILE A 83 -2.16 26.87 19.02
C ILE A 83 -2.20 28.35 18.67
N VAL A 84 -2.42 28.71 17.40
CA VAL A 84 -2.59 30.09 16.98
C VAL A 84 -3.82 30.73 17.67
N ILE A 85 -4.95 30.01 17.73
CA ILE A 85 -6.15 30.47 18.40
C ILE A 85 -5.89 30.71 19.89
N LEU A 86 -5.19 29.79 20.57
CA LEU A 86 -4.80 29.94 21.97
C LEU A 86 -3.88 31.14 22.21
N LEU A 87 -2.88 31.32 21.35
CA LEU A 87 -1.98 32.45 21.44
C LEU A 87 -2.73 33.77 21.26
N VAL A 88 -3.69 33.81 20.30
CA VAL A 88 -4.55 34.98 20.10
C VAL A 88 -5.46 35.19 21.33
N ALA A 89 -6.04 34.14 21.90
CA ALA A 89 -6.84 34.24 23.10
C ALA A 89 -6.02 34.75 24.30
N GLY A 90 -4.78 34.26 24.47
CA GLY A 90 -3.87 34.74 25.51
C GLY A 90 -3.49 36.22 25.32
N LEU A 91 -3.25 36.66 24.07
CA LEU A 91 -3.00 38.06 23.76
C LEU A 91 -4.21 38.94 24.08
N ILE A 92 -5.38 38.54 23.70
CA ILE A 92 -6.64 39.23 24.00
C ILE A 92 -6.85 39.32 25.52
N SER A 93 -6.69 38.23 26.25
CA SER A 93 -6.79 38.21 27.72
C SER A 93 -5.82 39.19 28.39
N GLY A 94 -4.55 39.20 27.91
CA GLY A 94 -3.54 40.17 28.41
C GLY A 94 -3.85 41.62 28.09
N PHE A 95 -4.41 41.91 26.91
CA PHE A 95 -4.82 43.25 26.51
C PHE A 95 -5.96 43.83 27.40
N PHE A 96 -6.87 42.96 27.82
CA PHE A 96 -8.00 43.35 28.72
C PHE A 96 -7.63 43.32 30.19
N GLY A 97 -6.35 43.20 30.56
CA GLY A 97 -5.83 43.32 31.91
C GLY A 97 -5.77 42.04 32.73
N GLU A 98 -6.15 40.92 32.13
CA GLU A 98 -6.06 39.55 32.70
C GLU A 98 -4.66 38.94 32.49
N VAL A 99 -3.60 39.64 32.93
CA VAL A 99 -2.20 39.30 32.67
C VAL A 99 -1.85 37.88 33.19
N ALA A 100 -2.38 37.51 34.36
CA ALA A 100 -2.14 36.21 34.96
C ALA A 100 -2.66 35.09 34.06
N ASN A 101 -3.86 35.22 33.53
CA ASN A 101 -4.49 34.22 32.64
C ASN A 101 -3.69 34.13 31.31
N ALA A 102 -3.28 35.26 30.76
CA ALA A 102 -2.43 35.29 29.56
C ALA A 102 -1.10 34.54 29.76
N ILE A 103 -0.38 34.80 30.85
CA ILE A 103 0.88 34.12 31.16
C ILE A 103 0.69 32.63 31.27
N ILE A 104 -0.38 32.17 31.95
CA ILE A 104 -0.64 30.73 32.14
C ILE A 104 -0.98 30.08 30.81
N ILE A 105 -1.80 30.71 29.96
CA ILE A 105 -2.07 30.20 28.61
C ILE A 105 -0.77 30.02 27.83
N PHE A 106 0.12 31.00 27.83
CA PHE A 106 1.42 30.94 27.17
C PHE A 106 2.30 29.81 27.73
N VAL A 107 2.32 29.62 29.05
CA VAL A 107 3.08 28.53 29.69
C VAL A 107 2.55 27.18 29.29
N ILE A 108 1.21 26.96 29.34
CA ILE A 108 0.57 25.69 28.96
C ILE A 108 0.84 25.38 27.49
N VAL A 109 0.64 26.36 26.60
CA VAL A 109 0.90 26.20 25.17
C VAL A 109 2.35 25.85 24.89
N THR A 110 3.29 26.60 25.50
CA THR A 110 4.71 26.32 25.32
C THR A 110 5.09 24.94 25.82
N PHE A 111 4.56 24.53 26.96
CA PHE A 111 4.81 23.21 27.52
C PHE A 111 4.24 22.08 26.63
N SER A 112 3.02 22.24 26.12
CA SER A 112 2.42 21.29 25.16
C SER A 112 3.26 21.15 23.90
N VAL A 113 3.71 22.28 23.32
CA VAL A 113 4.55 22.27 22.12
C VAL A 113 5.91 21.62 22.38
N VAL A 114 6.52 21.88 23.54
CA VAL A 114 7.81 21.23 23.93
C VAL A 114 7.65 19.74 24.06
N LEU A 115 6.57 19.30 24.70
CA LEU A 115 6.27 17.87 24.88
C LEU A 115 6.03 17.16 23.54
N ASP A 116 5.24 17.78 22.66
CA ASP A 116 4.91 17.26 21.33
C ASP A 116 6.19 17.10 20.49
N PHE A 117 6.98 18.17 20.39
CA PHE A 117 8.27 18.16 19.70
C PHE A 117 9.25 17.11 20.23
N TYR A 118 9.37 16.97 21.55
CA TYR A 118 10.27 15.99 22.15
C TYR A 118 9.86 14.56 21.83
N GLN A 119 8.57 14.26 21.93
CA GLN A 119 8.06 12.91 21.68
C GLN A 119 8.10 12.56 20.20
N GLU A 120 7.73 13.49 19.30
CA GLU A 120 7.82 13.28 17.86
C GLU A 120 9.25 13.06 17.41
N SER A 121 10.19 13.90 17.85
CA SER A 121 11.62 13.74 17.56
C SER A 121 12.18 12.39 18.03
N LYS A 122 11.75 11.89 19.18
CA LYS A 122 12.15 10.58 19.69
C LYS A 122 11.61 9.45 18.83
N ALA A 123 10.35 9.56 18.41
CA ALA A 123 9.67 8.57 17.55
C ALA A 123 10.33 8.51 16.16
N GLU A 124 10.61 9.66 15.55
CA GLU A 124 11.27 9.74 14.25
C GLU A 124 12.69 9.15 14.26
N ARG A 125 13.49 9.48 15.28
CA ARG A 125 14.85 8.91 15.43
C ARG A 125 14.83 7.38 15.52
N ALA A 126 13.88 6.82 16.27
CA ALA A 126 13.76 5.37 16.38
C ALA A 126 13.40 4.72 15.03
N ALA A 127 12.49 5.33 14.28
CA ALA A 127 12.11 4.86 12.95
C ALA A 127 13.27 4.97 11.95
N GLU A 128 14.03 6.06 11.99
CA GLU A 128 15.19 6.26 11.11
C GLU A 128 16.29 5.22 11.37
N MET A 129 16.58 4.91 12.63
CA MET A 129 17.55 3.85 12.98
C MET A 129 17.14 2.48 12.41
N LEU A 130 15.84 2.16 12.37
CA LEU A 130 15.36 0.90 11.79
C LEU A 130 15.50 0.88 10.27
N LYS A 131 15.19 1.98 9.58
CA LYS A 131 15.36 2.10 8.12
C LYS A 131 16.83 1.89 7.70
N ARG A 132 17.78 2.36 8.49
CA ARG A 132 19.22 2.19 8.18
C ARG A 132 19.68 0.74 8.15
N ARG A 133 18.97 -0.21 8.79
CA ARG A 133 19.33 -1.63 8.82
C ARG A 133 19.06 -2.35 7.50
N VAL A 134 18.15 -1.85 6.69
CA VAL A 134 17.75 -2.42 5.38
C VAL A 134 17.97 -1.42 4.25
N ALA A 135 18.93 -0.51 4.43
CA ALA A 135 19.30 0.43 3.37
C ALA A 135 19.87 -0.34 2.18
N THR A 136 19.42 0.01 0.97
CA THR A 136 19.94 -0.56 -0.27
C THR A 136 21.42 -0.16 -0.42
N THR A 137 22.25 -1.12 -0.83
CA THR A 137 23.68 -0.95 -1.10
C THR A 137 23.96 -1.07 -2.58
N ALA A 138 25.14 -0.64 -3.00
CA ALA A 138 25.67 -0.93 -4.33
C ALA A 138 27.11 -1.44 -4.21
N THR A 139 27.46 -2.35 -5.09
CA THR A 139 28.83 -2.85 -5.19
C THR A 139 29.70 -1.82 -5.87
N VAL A 140 30.63 -1.22 -5.13
CA VAL A 140 31.63 -0.27 -5.64
C VAL A 140 33.02 -0.85 -5.56
N LEU A 141 33.90 -0.40 -6.46
CA LEU A 141 35.32 -0.71 -6.41
C LEU A 141 36.04 0.47 -5.76
N ARG A 142 36.55 0.26 -4.54
CA ARG A 142 37.40 1.23 -3.81
C ARG A 142 38.65 0.54 -3.30
N ASP A 143 39.76 1.22 -3.35
CA ASP A 143 41.10 0.65 -2.98
C ASP A 143 41.43 -0.66 -3.75
N GLY A 144 40.94 -0.80 -4.99
CA GLY A 144 41.10 -2.03 -5.80
C GLY A 144 40.24 -3.22 -5.32
N VAL A 145 39.40 -3.06 -4.32
CA VAL A 145 38.56 -4.13 -3.73
C VAL A 145 37.08 -3.81 -3.90
N LYS A 146 36.27 -4.81 -4.25
CA LYS A 146 34.81 -4.68 -4.29
C LYS A 146 34.26 -4.58 -2.87
N ARG A 147 33.45 -3.57 -2.65
CA ARG A 147 32.79 -3.30 -1.35
C ARG A 147 31.33 -2.94 -1.53
N GLU A 148 30.49 -3.36 -0.60
CA GLU A 148 29.10 -2.92 -0.52
C GLU A 148 29.04 -1.57 0.22
N VAL A 149 28.57 -0.54 -0.50
CA VAL A 149 28.42 0.84 0.00
C VAL A 149 26.96 1.25 -0.11
N ARG A 150 26.44 1.98 0.87
CA ARG A 150 25.06 2.48 0.82
C ARG A 150 24.87 3.41 -0.38
N LEU A 151 23.72 3.32 -1.06
CA LEU A 151 23.43 4.19 -2.20
C LEU A 151 23.65 5.67 -1.88
N ALA A 152 23.32 6.11 -0.66
CA ALA A 152 23.49 7.49 -0.21
C ALA A 152 24.97 7.93 -0.10
N GLU A 153 25.92 7.00 0.05
CA GLU A 153 27.35 7.29 0.26
C GLU A 153 28.17 7.19 -1.06
N ILE A 154 27.49 7.01 -2.19
CA ILE A 154 28.11 7.00 -3.51
C ILE A 154 28.45 8.41 -3.94
N VAL A 155 29.64 8.58 -4.50
CA VAL A 155 30.18 9.88 -4.92
C VAL A 155 30.62 9.86 -6.40
N PRO A 156 30.67 11.01 -7.08
CA PRO A 156 31.22 11.09 -8.42
C PRO A 156 32.67 10.57 -8.46
N GLY A 157 32.98 9.70 -9.43
CA GLY A 157 34.26 8.99 -9.58
C GLY A 157 34.27 7.59 -9.01
N ASP A 158 33.26 7.13 -8.26
CA ASP A 158 33.12 5.73 -7.86
C ASP A 158 32.96 4.83 -9.08
N ILE A 159 33.62 3.67 -9.06
CA ILE A 159 33.40 2.62 -10.04
C ILE A 159 32.37 1.64 -9.47
N ILE A 160 31.23 1.52 -10.14
CA ILE A 160 30.15 0.63 -9.75
C ILE A 160 30.10 -0.61 -10.62
N ASN A 161 29.77 -1.75 -10.01
CA ASN A 161 29.47 -2.99 -10.72
C ASN A 161 27.98 -3.25 -10.63
N LEU A 162 27.35 -3.50 -11.77
CA LEU A 162 25.91 -3.71 -11.88
C LEU A 162 25.62 -5.06 -12.51
N SER A 163 24.57 -5.71 -12.01
CA SER A 163 24.04 -6.99 -12.46
C SER A 163 22.52 -6.91 -12.58
N ALA A 164 21.91 -7.87 -13.24
CA ALA A 164 20.44 -7.94 -13.32
C ALA A 164 19.80 -7.92 -11.94
N GLY A 165 18.79 -7.06 -11.76
CA GLY A 165 18.13 -6.83 -10.49
C GLY A 165 18.63 -5.64 -9.69
N ASP A 166 19.79 -5.09 -10.02
CA ASP A 166 20.36 -3.92 -9.35
C ASP A 166 19.66 -2.63 -9.80
N ILE A 167 19.58 -1.68 -8.88
CA ILE A 167 19.19 -0.31 -9.18
C ILE A 167 20.46 0.47 -9.52
N VAL A 168 20.42 1.25 -10.59
CA VAL A 168 21.47 2.20 -10.91
C VAL A 168 21.49 3.29 -9.81
N PRO A 169 22.56 3.35 -9.01
CA PRO A 169 22.56 4.13 -7.78
C PRO A 169 22.70 5.64 -8.01
N ALA A 170 23.30 6.03 -9.13
CA ALA A 170 23.62 7.41 -9.51
C ALA A 170 23.74 7.48 -11.03
N ASP A 171 23.78 8.68 -11.60
CA ASP A 171 24.06 8.81 -13.02
C ASP A 171 25.49 8.36 -13.32
N ALA A 172 25.64 7.43 -14.24
CA ALA A 172 26.92 6.79 -14.50
C ALA A 172 27.19 6.58 -16.01
N ARG A 173 28.47 6.59 -16.39
CA ARG A 173 28.96 6.28 -17.73
C ARG A 173 29.42 4.83 -17.78
N VAL A 174 28.91 4.06 -18.73
CA VAL A 174 29.30 2.65 -18.94
C VAL A 174 30.75 2.56 -19.39
N ILE A 175 31.54 1.74 -18.69
CA ILE A 175 32.93 1.41 -19.01
C ILE A 175 33.00 0.08 -19.78
N THR A 176 32.29 -0.93 -19.22
CA THR A 176 32.14 -2.24 -19.86
C THR A 176 30.70 -2.68 -19.72
N ALA A 177 30.14 -3.30 -20.75
CA ALA A 177 28.81 -3.86 -20.75
C ALA A 177 28.83 -5.22 -21.43
N LYS A 178 28.02 -6.15 -20.90
CA LYS A 178 27.78 -7.44 -21.53
C LYS A 178 26.27 -7.70 -21.46
N ASP A 179 25.61 -7.69 -22.60
CA ASP A 179 24.17 -7.91 -22.78
C ASP A 179 23.32 -7.05 -21.83
N LEU A 180 23.72 -5.79 -21.66
CA LEU A 180 23.16 -4.88 -20.67
C LEU A 180 21.87 -4.25 -21.18
N PHE A 181 20.74 -4.63 -20.58
CA PHE A 181 19.44 -4.00 -20.81
C PHE A 181 18.92 -3.35 -19.52
N VAL A 182 18.48 -2.11 -19.65
CA VAL A 182 18.05 -1.28 -18.51
C VAL A 182 16.62 -0.79 -18.72
N ASN A 183 15.79 -0.94 -17.72
CA ASN A 183 14.45 -0.37 -17.71
C ASN A 183 14.52 1.09 -17.29
N GLN A 184 14.14 1.99 -18.21
CA GLN A 184 14.15 3.44 -18.03
C GLN A 184 12.74 4.03 -17.88
N SER A 185 11.73 3.22 -17.67
CA SER A 185 10.32 3.66 -17.59
C SER A 185 10.07 4.76 -16.57
N ALA A 186 10.81 4.76 -15.46
CA ALA A 186 10.72 5.81 -14.44
C ALA A 186 11.13 7.21 -14.94
N LEU A 187 11.92 7.27 -16.02
CA LEU A 187 12.42 8.52 -16.59
C LEU A 187 11.73 8.86 -17.92
N THR A 188 11.54 7.87 -18.80
CA THR A 188 11.05 8.05 -20.18
C THR A 188 9.56 7.73 -20.32
N GLY A 189 8.96 6.99 -19.38
CA GLY A 189 7.61 6.45 -19.47
C GLY A 189 7.48 5.20 -20.35
N GLU A 190 8.56 4.79 -21.06
CA GLU A 190 8.55 3.63 -21.94
C GLU A 190 8.92 2.35 -21.17
N SER A 191 8.12 1.30 -21.34
CA SER A 191 8.24 0.06 -20.56
C SER A 191 9.26 -0.92 -21.14
N PHE A 192 9.72 -0.73 -22.40
CA PHE A 192 10.68 -1.63 -23.03
C PHE A 192 12.10 -1.36 -22.51
N PRO A 193 12.84 -2.41 -22.12
CA PRO A 193 14.24 -2.27 -21.74
C PRO A 193 15.10 -1.76 -22.92
N VAL A 194 16.01 -0.85 -22.61
CA VAL A 194 16.94 -0.25 -23.59
C VAL A 194 18.31 -0.86 -23.43
N GLU A 195 18.91 -1.27 -24.55
CA GLU A 195 20.29 -1.77 -24.58
C GLU A 195 21.29 -0.64 -24.28
N LYS A 196 22.30 -0.95 -23.46
CA LYS A 196 23.38 -0.03 -23.10
C LYS A 196 24.74 -0.60 -23.49
N ILE A 197 25.56 0.24 -24.11
CA ILE A 197 26.87 -0.13 -24.66
C ILE A 197 27.99 0.74 -24.07
N ALA A 198 29.22 0.27 -24.12
CA ALA A 198 30.38 1.01 -23.59
C ALA A 198 30.93 2.07 -24.56
N SER A 199 30.64 1.99 -25.86
CA SER A 199 31.21 2.84 -26.90
C SER A 199 30.89 4.33 -26.68
N PRO A 200 31.84 5.26 -26.88
CA PRO A 200 31.56 6.69 -26.88
C PRO A 200 30.55 7.04 -27.99
N LEU A 201 29.69 8.01 -27.75
CA LEU A 201 28.79 8.54 -28.78
C LEU A 201 29.63 9.38 -29.79
N LYS A 202 29.29 9.27 -31.08
CA LYS A 202 29.96 10.04 -32.13
C LYS A 202 29.62 11.54 -32.09
N SER A 203 28.43 11.87 -31.62
CA SER A 203 27.95 13.24 -31.47
C SER A 203 27.03 13.34 -30.22
N PHE A 204 26.91 14.53 -29.69
CA PHE A 204 25.96 14.79 -28.59
C PHE A 204 24.52 14.79 -29.16
N GLU A 205 23.67 13.92 -28.58
CA GLU A 205 22.27 13.84 -28.93
C GLU A 205 21.44 14.52 -27.82
N PRO A 206 20.53 15.46 -28.18
CA PRO A 206 19.73 16.19 -27.17
C PRO A 206 18.74 15.30 -26.40
N SER A 207 18.30 14.21 -27.02
CA SER A 207 17.33 13.28 -26.40
C SER A 207 18.02 12.30 -25.46
N ILE A 208 17.58 12.28 -24.20
CA ILE A 208 18.10 11.35 -23.18
C ILE A 208 17.82 9.87 -23.54
N THR A 209 16.83 9.58 -24.37
CA THR A 209 16.49 8.23 -24.84
C THR A 209 17.57 7.62 -25.73
N GLU A 210 18.38 8.46 -26.39
CA GLU A 210 19.44 8.04 -27.32
C GLU A 210 20.81 7.87 -26.66
N TRP A 211 20.92 8.15 -25.36
CA TRP A 211 22.18 8.01 -24.63
C TRP A 211 22.47 6.54 -24.29
N SER A 212 22.97 5.82 -25.32
CA SER A 212 23.17 4.37 -25.20
C SER A 212 24.31 3.95 -24.27
N ASN A 213 25.21 4.87 -23.89
CA ASN A 213 26.34 4.61 -22.99
C ASN A 213 26.19 5.21 -21.60
N TYR A 214 24.99 5.72 -21.26
CA TYR A 214 24.70 6.40 -20.01
C TYR A 214 23.62 5.67 -19.22
N LEU A 215 23.83 5.54 -17.91
CA LEU A 215 22.93 4.94 -16.96
C LEU A 215 22.35 6.03 -16.08
N PHE A 216 21.05 6.04 -15.91
CA PHE A 216 20.34 7.04 -15.15
C PHE A 216 20.03 6.53 -13.74
N MET A 217 20.19 7.39 -12.74
CA MET A 217 19.81 7.10 -11.35
C MET A 217 18.36 6.62 -11.25
N GLY A 218 18.13 5.56 -10.46
CA GLY A 218 16.78 5.03 -10.19
C GLY A 218 16.22 4.12 -11.29
N THR A 219 16.95 3.91 -12.39
CA THR A 219 16.64 2.88 -13.39
C THR A 219 17.11 1.51 -12.91
N SER A 220 16.58 0.42 -13.47
CA SER A 220 16.91 -0.93 -13.04
C SER A 220 17.50 -1.77 -14.16
N VAL A 221 18.53 -2.53 -13.83
CA VAL A 221 19.13 -3.49 -14.75
C VAL A 221 18.22 -4.69 -14.91
N VAL A 222 17.75 -4.94 -16.12
CA VAL A 222 16.86 -6.07 -16.45
C VAL A 222 17.65 -7.32 -16.77
N SER A 223 18.74 -7.18 -17.55
CA SER A 223 19.63 -8.28 -17.90
C SER A 223 21.06 -7.76 -18.13
N GLY A 224 22.01 -8.69 -18.14
CA GLY A 224 23.41 -8.41 -18.37
C GLY A 224 24.17 -7.88 -17.15
N THR A 225 25.42 -7.50 -17.39
CA THR A 225 26.32 -6.95 -16.38
C THR A 225 27.03 -5.73 -16.92
N ALA A 226 27.40 -4.80 -16.03
CA ALA A 226 28.17 -3.62 -16.41
C ALA A 226 29.14 -3.19 -15.31
N THR A 227 30.25 -2.58 -15.74
CA THR A 227 31.06 -1.71 -14.90
C THR A 227 30.88 -0.28 -15.40
N ALA A 228 30.59 0.66 -14.50
CA ALA A 228 30.33 2.04 -14.86
C ALA A 228 31.02 3.00 -13.86
N VAL A 229 31.36 4.20 -14.32
CA VAL A 229 31.86 5.28 -13.45
C VAL A 229 30.74 6.26 -13.13
N VAL A 230 30.55 6.55 -11.86
CA VAL A 230 29.59 7.56 -11.40
C VAL A 230 30.01 8.95 -11.81
N VAL A 231 29.13 9.69 -12.45
CA VAL A 231 29.42 11.04 -12.97
C VAL A 231 28.62 12.13 -12.26
N LYS A 232 27.37 11.83 -11.83
CA LYS A 232 26.53 12.78 -11.08
C LYS A 232 25.76 12.05 -9.99
N THR A 233 25.54 12.73 -8.87
CA THR A 233 24.83 12.20 -7.71
C THR A 233 23.70 13.13 -7.25
N GLY A 234 22.71 12.60 -6.60
CA GLY A 234 21.62 13.31 -5.94
C GLY A 234 20.86 14.28 -6.85
N SER A 235 20.75 15.52 -6.43
CA SER A 235 20.01 16.56 -7.15
C SER A 235 20.65 16.99 -8.49
N LEU A 236 21.87 16.55 -8.78
CA LEU A 236 22.58 16.84 -10.03
C LEU A 236 22.28 15.82 -11.13
N THR A 237 21.71 14.66 -10.79
CA THR A 237 21.31 13.63 -11.74
C THR A 237 20.15 14.10 -12.63
N GLU A 238 19.97 13.46 -13.79
CA GLU A 238 18.86 13.79 -14.69
C GLU A 238 17.50 13.53 -13.98
N TYR A 239 17.42 12.43 -13.22
CA TYR A 239 16.24 12.15 -12.39
C TYR A 239 16.05 13.21 -11.29
N GLY A 240 17.12 13.67 -10.67
CA GLY A 240 17.07 14.73 -9.64
C GLY A 240 16.54 16.06 -10.15
N LYS A 241 16.85 16.41 -11.41
CA LYS A 241 16.31 17.62 -12.06
C LYS A 241 14.80 17.53 -12.27
N ILE A 242 14.28 16.36 -12.62
CA ILE A 242 12.84 16.09 -12.79
C ILE A 242 12.15 16.05 -11.42
N ALA A 243 12.72 15.35 -10.46
CA ALA A 243 12.17 15.20 -9.11
C ALA A 243 11.98 16.53 -8.38
N LYS A 244 12.82 17.53 -8.65
CA LYS A 244 12.63 18.91 -8.15
C LYS A 244 11.34 19.57 -8.67
N LYS A 245 10.86 19.19 -9.86
CA LYS A 245 9.64 19.73 -10.47
C LYS A 245 8.39 18.94 -10.09
N LEU A 246 8.56 17.67 -9.75
CA LEU A 246 7.50 16.73 -9.41
C LEU A 246 7.65 16.32 -7.93
N VAL A 247 7.26 17.19 -7.02
CA VAL A 247 6.96 16.76 -5.64
C VAL A 247 5.60 16.05 -5.71
N GLU A 248 5.58 14.82 -6.21
CA GLU A 248 4.39 13.98 -6.15
C GLU A 248 4.07 13.70 -4.68
N ARG A 249 2.85 14.07 -4.28
CA ARG A 249 2.30 13.67 -2.99
C ARG A 249 2.11 12.16 -3.05
N GLU A 250 2.74 11.43 -2.16
CA GLU A 250 2.47 10.01 -1.95
C GLU A 250 0.96 9.79 -1.79
N ALA A 251 0.43 8.75 -2.42
CA ALA A 251 -0.98 8.40 -2.29
C ALA A 251 -1.33 8.13 -0.82
N GLU A 252 -2.39 8.80 -0.34
CA GLU A 252 -2.82 8.65 1.05
C GLU A 252 -3.36 7.25 1.31
N THR A 253 -2.95 6.67 2.43
CA THR A 253 -3.47 5.39 2.93
C THR A 253 -4.94 5.50 3.36
N GLU A 254 -5.66 4.39 3.43
CA GLU A 254 -7.04 4.35 3.93
C GLU A 254 -7.15 4.94 5.34
N PHE A 255 -6.17 4.64 6.17
CA PHE A 255 -6.08 5.17 7.52
C PHE A 255 -5.89 6.70 7.56
N GLN A 256 -4.99 7.25 6.77
CA GLN A 256 -4.78 8.71 6.69
C GLN A 256 -6.06 9.43 6.24
N ARG A 257 -6.78 8.86 5.26
CA ARG A 257 -8.09 9.36 4.84
C ARG A 257 -9.13 9.27 5.96
N GLY A 258 -9.09 8.18 6.73
CA GLY A 258 -9.95 7.96 7.89
C GLY A 258 -9.72 9.01 8.98
N ILE A 259 -8.47 9.28 9.35
CA ILE A 259 -8.10 10.31 10.33
C ILE A 259 -8.55 11.69 9.86
N ARG A 260 -8.33 12.02 8.59
CA ARG A 260 -8.77 13.30 8.04
C ARG A 260 -10.30 13.46 8.13
N SER A 261 -11.04 12.43 7.74
CA SER A 261 -12.51 12.43 7.83
C SER A 261 -12.99 12.55 9.27
N PHE A 262 -12.27 11.91 10.20
CA PHE A 262 -12.50 12.04 11.63
C PHE A 262 -12.26 13.47 12.12
N GLY A 263 -11.13 14.08 11.74
CA GLY A 263 -10.81 15.47 12.08
C GLY A 263 -11.89 16.45 11.60
N TYR A 264 -12.39 16.29 10.37
CA TYR A 264 -13.51 17.09 9.87
C TYR A 264 -14.80 16.89 10.67
N MET A 265 -15.11 15.66 11.06
CA MET A 265 -16.28 15.36 11.88
C MET A 265 -16.20 16.07 13.24
N ILE A 266 -15.06 15.96 13.92
CA ILE A 266 -14.85 16.63 15.22
C ILE A 266 -14.95 18.15 15.06
N MET A 267 -14.28 18.72 14.06
CA MET A 267 -14.33 20.16 13.78
C MET A 267 -15.76 20.68 13.57
N GLN A 268 -16.60 19.95 12.83
CA GLN A 268 -17.99 20.31 12.61
C GLN A 268 -18.81 20.30 13.92
N VAL A 269 -18.64 19.27 14.73
CA VAL A 269 -19.33 19.15 16.02
C VAL A 269 -18.88 20.24 16.98
N THR A 270 -17.57 20.48 17.08
CA THR A 270 -16.98 21.52 17.93
C THR A 270 -17.50 22.90 17.53
N PHE A 271 -17.46 23.23 16.24
CA PHE A 271 -17.90 24.52 15.73
C PHE A 271 -19.37 24.80 16.07
N LEU A 272 -20.26 23.83 15.88
CA LEU A 272 -21.68 23.97 16.20
C LEU A 272 -21.88 24.21 17.67
N LEU A 273 -21.19 23.47 18.54
CA LEU A 273 -21.36 23.58 19.99
C LEU A 273 -20.72 24.86 20.57
N VAL A 274 -19.61 25.29 20.04
CA VAL A 274 -18.95 26.55 20.43
C VAL A 274 -19.84 27.74 20.11
N ILE A 275 -20.45 27.77 18.93
CA ILE A 275 -21.43 28.82 18.58
C ILE A 275 -22.63 28.78 19.55
N PHE A 276 -23.15 27.61 19.82
CA PHE A 276 -24.28 27.46 20.75
C PHE A 276 -23.93 27.97 22.14
N VAL A 277 -22.80 27.57 22.72
CA VAL A 277 -22.31 27.99 24.03
C VAL A 277 -22.05 29.49 24.08
N PHE A 278 -21.42 30.05 23.03
CA PHE A 278 -21.16 31.49 22.91
C PHE A 278 -22.47 32.29 22.98
N PHE A 279 -23.46 31.95 22.13
CA PHE A 279 -24.73 32.68 22.10
C PHE A 279 -25.53 32.58 23.41
N ILE A 280 -25.56 31.38 24.02
CA ILE A 280 -26.25 31.20 25.29
C ILE A 280 -25.61 32.06 26.40
N ASN A 281 -24.26 32.00 26.53
CA ASN A 281 -23.59 32.79 27.55
C ASN A 281 -23.75 34.30 27.34
N ALA A 282 -23.70 34.76 26.07
CA ALA A 282 -23.92 36.17 25.73
C ALA A 282 -25.34 36.64 25.99
N LEU A 283 -26.37 35.78 25.78
CA LEU A 283 -27.79 36.10 26.08
C LEU A 283 -28.10 36.18 27.58
N TYR A 284 -27.38 35.44 28.41
CA TYR A 284 -27.58 35.44 29.87
C TYR A 284 -26.89 36.61 30.61
N MET A 285 -26.70 37.76 29.93
CA MET A 285 -26.11 39.01 30.46
C MET A 285 -24.65 38.88 30.96
N ARG A 286 -23.93 37.89 30.50
CA ARG A 286 -22.49 37.78 30.73
C ARG A 286 -21.73 38.70 29.77
N SER A 287 -20.57 39.14 30.19
CA SER A 287 -19.66 39.89 29.28
C SER A 287 -19.47 39.13 27.98
N VAL A 288 -19.69 39.81 26.85
CA VAL A 288 -19.51 39.22 25.50
C VAL A 288 -18.09 38.68 25.35
N LEU A 289 -17.12 39.39 25.96
CA LEU A 289 -15.71 39.01 25.93
C LEU A 289 -15.47 37.70 26.70
N ASP A 290 -15.98 37.59 27.94
CA ASP A 290 -15.85 36.39 28.75
C ASP A 290 -16.53 35.19 28.08
N SER A 291 -17.69 35.42 27.46
CA SER A 291 -18.41 34.40 26.68
C SER A 291 -17.58 33.95 25.46
N LEU A 292 -16.89 34.86 24.78
CA LEU A 292 -16.01 34.56 23.67
C LEU A 292 -14.77 33.78 24.10
N LEU A 293 -14.08 34.26 25.15
CA LEU A 293 -12.90 33.59 25.71
C LEU A 293 -13.24 32.19 26.21
N PHE A 294 -14.36 32.02 26.85
CA PHE A 294 -14.84 30.71 27.29
C PHE A 294 -15.16 29.78 26.11
N ALA A 295 -15.87 30.27 25.09
CA ALA A 295 -16.17 29.50 23.89
C ALA A 295 -14.91 29.08 23.12
N VAL A 296 -13.91 29.98 23.07
CA VAL A 296 -12.61 29.68 22.44
C VAL A 296 -11.82 28.66 23.27
N ALA A 297 -11.77 28.79 24.59
CA ALA A 297 -11.11 27.82 25.47
C ALA A 297 -11.78 26.44 25.37
N LEU A 298 -13.10 26.42 25.26
CA LEU A 298 -13.88 25.20 25.03
C LEU A 298 -13.54 24.56 23.67
N ALA A 299 -13.45 25.38 22.59
CA ALA A 299 -13.10 24.89 21.25
C ALA A 299 -11.76 24.16 21.23
N VAL A 300 -10.80 24.71 21.96
CA VAL A 300 -9.45 24.13 22.07
C VAL A 300 -9.50 22.85 22.91
N GLY A 301 -10.12 22.89 24.05
CA GLY A 301 -10.22 21.74 24.94
C GLY A 301 -10.96 20.54 24.37
N LEU A 302 -11.69 20.71 23.25
CA LEU A 302 -12.47 19.67 22.59
C LEU A 302 -11.77 19.03 21.41
N THR A 303 -10.70 19.63 20.94
CA THR A 303 -9.90 19.09 19.85
C THR A 303 -8.83 18.18 20.42
N PRO A 304 -8.71 16.93 19.91
CA PRO A 304 -7.67 16.00 20.36
C PRO A 304 -6.30 16.47 19.81
N GLU A 305 -5.67 17.41 20.52
CA GLU A 305 -4.41 18.06 20.08
C GLU A 305 -3.26 17.05 19.94
N LEU A 306 -3.18 16.07 20.84
CA LEU A 306 -2.15 15.06 20.86
C LEU A 306 -2.40 13.88 19.90
N LEU A 307 -3.49 13.86 19.11
CA LEU A 307 -3.81 12.75 18.21
C LEU A 307 -2.66 12.43 17.24
N PRO A 308 -2.06 13.40 16.51
CA PRO A 308 -0.94 13.10 15.60
C PRO A 308 0.27 12.54 16.35
N MET A 309 0.60 13.09 17.51
CA MET A 309 1.71 12.65 18.35
C MET A 309 1.51 11.21 18.85
N ILE A 310 0.32 10.88 19.40
CA ILE A 310 0.04 9.54 19.91
C ILE A 310 0.05 8.50 18.79
N ILE A 311 -0.44 8.87 17.60
CA ILE A 311 -0.34 8.01 16.41
C ILE A 311 1.13 7.76 16.08
N SER A 312 1.96 8.79 16.04
CA SER A 312 3.40 8.67 15.73
C SER A 312 4.13 7.80 16.75
N ILE A 313 3.86 8.00 18.05
CA ILE A 313 4.43 7.17 19.13
C ILE A 313 3.98 5.71 18.98
N ASN A 314 2.70 5.49 18.72
CA ASN A 314 2.14 4.15 18.59
C ASN A 314 2.73 3.40 17.38
N LEU A 315 2.82 4.08 16.23
CA LEU A 315 3.46 3.52 15.03
C LEU A 315 4.94 3.21 15.26
N SER A 316 5.67 4.11 15.93
CA SER A 316 7.09 3.89 16.23
C SER A 316 7.31 2.73 17.19
N LYS A 317 6.49 2.60 18.23
CA LYS A 317 6.50 1.45 19.14
C LYS A 317 6.16 0.15 18.40
N GLY A 318 5.16 0.18 17.54
CA GLY A 318 4.80 -0.93 16.67
C GLY A 318 5.96 -1.34 15.75
N ALA A 319 6.62 -0.38 15.11
CA ALA A 319 7.79 -0.63 14.27
C ALA A 319 8.95 -1.28 15.05
N ILE A 320 9.22 -0.81 16.28
CA ILE A 320 10.24 -1.40 17.15
C ILE A 320 9.86 -2.84 17.56
N ALA A 321 8.59 -3.08 17.89
CA ALA A 321 8.10 -4.41 18.25
C ALA A 321 8.20 -5.38 17.05
N MET A 322 7.82 -4.92 15.86
CA MET A 322 7.96 -5.67 14.59
C MET A 322 9.43 -5.97 14.28
N ALA A 323 10.32 -4.98 14.43
CA ALA A 323 11.76 -5.17 14.19
C ALA A 323 12.38 -6.24 15.08
N LYS A 324 11.95 -6.36 16.34
CA LYS A 324 12.37 -7.44 17.26
C LYS A 324 11.93 -8.82 16.77
N ARG A 325 10.89 -8.89 15.95
CA ARG A 325 10.38 -10.13 15.33
C ARG A 325 10.88 -10.34 13.90
N GLY A 326 11.86 -9.55 13.45
CA GLY A 326 12.44 -9.67 12.13
C GLY A 326 11.65 -8.99 11.01
N VAL A 327 10.72 -8.08 11.34
CA VAL A 327 9.95 -7.29 10.38
C VAL A 327 10.41 -5.85 10.43
N ILE A 328 11.07 -5.36 9.39
CA ILE A 328 11.53 -3.97 9.29
C ILE A 328 10.55 -3.15 8.48
N VAL A 329 10.04 -2.09 9.08
CA VAL A 329 9.08 -1.18 8.46
C VAL A 329 9.84 0.01 7.86
N LYS A 330 9.79 0.16 6.53
CA LYS A 330 10.34 1.30 5.82
C LYS A 330 9.40 2.52 5.88
N ARG A 331 8.09 2.27 5.89
CA ARG A 331 7.03 3.26 5.84
C ARG A 331 6.06 3.05 7.01
N LEU A 332 6.13 3.92 8.05
CA LEU A 332 5.37 3.73 9.29
C LEU A 332 3.85 3.64 9.06
N ALA A 333 3.32 4.42 8.11
CA ALA A 333 1.89 4.39 7.80
C ALA A 333 1.39 3.00 7.33
N SER A 334 2.28 2.18 6.74
CA SER A 334 1.94 0.84 6.26
C SER A 334 1.71 -0.17 7.40
N ILE A 335 2.14 0.12 8.64
CA ILE A 335 1.90 -0.76 9.81
C ILE A 335 0.41 -1.03 10.00
N GLN A 336 -0.41 -0.02 9.78
CA GLN A 336 -1.85 -0.13 10.02
C GLN A 336 -2.54 -0.90 8.90
N ASN A 337 -2.16 -0.64 7.65
CA ASN A 337 -2.62 -1.44 6.52
C ASN A 337 -2.19 -2.89 6.68
N PHE A 338 -0.98 -3.13 7.18
CA PHE A 338 -0.46 -4.48 7.46
C PHE A 338 -1.29 -5.22 8.50
N GLY A 339 -1.72 -4.54 9.56
CA GLY A 339 -2.64 -5.08 10.56
C GLY A 339 -4.07 -5.28 10.05
N SER A 340 -4.54 -4.46 9.14
CA SER A 340 -5.88 -4.55 8.55
C SER A 340 -5.95 -5.38 7.26
N MET A 341 -4.81 -5.90 6.79
CA MET A 341 -4.72 -6.77 5.61
C MET A 341 -5.62 -7.99 5.75
N ASP A 342 -6.48 -8.20 4.75
CA ASP A 342 -7.39 -9.34 4.65
C ASP A 342 -7.11 -10.22 3.43
N VAL A 343 -6.35 -9.72 2.43
CA VAL A 343 -5.88 -10.50 1.29
C VAL A 343 -4.38 -10.35 1.16
N LEU A 344 -3.67 -11.46 1.06
CA LEU A 344 -2.25 -11.52 0.75
C LEU A 344 -2.07 -12.14 -0.64
N CYS A 345 -1.61 -11.36 -1.59
CA CYS A 345 -1.14 -11.85 -2.87
C CYS A 345 0.35 -12.20 -2.76
N THR A 346 0.77 -13.33 -3.29
CA THR A 346 2.17 -13.74 -3.25
C THR A 346 2.61 -14.35 -4.57
N ASP A 347 3.86 -14.10 -4.97
CA ASP A 347 4.47 -14.96 -5.97
C ASP A 347 4.70 -16.35 -5.36
N LYS A 348 4.72 -17.37 -6.21
CA LYS A 348 5.03 -18.75 -5.82
C LYS A 348 6.52 -18.93 -5.57
N THR A 349 7.32 -18.55 -6.58
CA THR A 349 8.76 -18.82 -6.64
C THR A 349 9.52 -17.93 -5.67
N GLY A 350 10.47 -18.50 -4.90
CA GLY A 350 11.25 -17.76 -3.91
C GLY A 350 10.48 -17.40 -2.63
N THR A 351 9.16 -17.34 -2.69
CA THR A 351 8.29 -17.00 -1.56
C THR A 351 7.72 -18.23 -0.87
N LEU A 352 6.98 -19.07 -1.58
CA LEU A 352 6.43 -20.34 -1.09
C LEU A 352 7.41 -21.49 -1.26
N THR A 353 8.37 -21.35 -2.19
CA THR A 353 9.42 -22.32 -2.50
C THR A 353 10.78 -21.79 -2.07
N GLU A 354 11.78 -22.68 -2.01
CA GLU A 354 13.14 -22.35 -1.57
C GLU A 354 13.92 -21.48 -2.55
N ASN A 355 13.44 -21.34 -3.79
CA ASN A 355 14.17 -20.75 -4.93
C ASN A 355 15.52 -21.46 -5.18
N ARG A 356 15.55 -22.75 -4.89
CA ARG A 356 16.69 -23.64 -5.12
C ARG A 356 16.30 -24.67 -6.14
N ILE A 357 16.38 -24.26 -7.40
CA ILE A 357 16.06 -25.16 -8.51
C ILE A 357 17.12 -26.25 -8.59
N ARG A 358 16.68 -27.50 -8.62
CA ARG A 358 17.54 -28.68 -8.79
C ARG A 358 17.10 -29.46 -10.03
N LEU A 359 18.06 -29.88 -10.86
CA LEU A 359 17.80 -30.85 -11.90
C LEU A 359 17.50 -32.20 -11.25
N VAL A 360 16.39 -32.83 -11.62
CA VAL A 360 15.95 -34.11 -11.07
C VAL A 360 15.92 -35.20 -12.11
N LEU A 361 15.46 -34.91 -13.34
CA LEU A 361 15.31 -35.88 -14.42
C LEU A 361 15.88 -35.34 -15.73
N HIS A 362 16.47 -36.24 -16.52
CA HIS A 362 16.89 -36.01 -17.91
C HIS A 362 16.47 -37.22 -18.75
N VAL A 363 15.26 -37.14 -19.34
CA VAL A 363 14.54 -38.28 -19.89
C VAL A 363 14.14 -38.07 -21.35
N ASP A 364 14.09 -39.14 -22.11
CA ASP A 364 13.58 -39.15 -23.47
C ASP A 364 12.01 -39.08 -23.50
N ILE A 365 11.43 -39.23 -24.68
CA ILE A 365 9.96 -39.18 -24.85
C ILE A 365 9.22 -40.38 -24.22
N ASN A 366 9.89 -41.47 -23.92
CA ASN A 366 9.35 -42.61 -23.21
C ASN A 366 9.46 -42.47 -21.68
N GLY A 367 10.33 -41.58 -21.18
CA GLY A 367 10.65 -41.41 -19.79
C GLY A 367 11.91 -42.15 -19.34
N ASP A 368 12.69 -42.68 -20.24
CA ASP A 368 13.95 -43.35 -19.94
C ASP A 368 15.07 -42.33 -19.78
N GLU A 369 15.93 -42.49 -18.75
CA GLU A 369 17.08 -41.61 -18.52
C GLU A 369 18.06 -41.65 -19.69
N SER A 370 18.58 -40.50 -20.11
CA SER A 370 19.51 -40.36 -21.23
C SER A 370 20.67 -39.43 -20.87
N GLU A 371 21.89 -40.00 -20.81
CA GLU A 371 23.13 -39.24 -20.60
C GLU A 371 23.41 -38.22 -21.74
N LYS A 372 22.93 -38.49 -22.94
CA LYS A 372 23.04 -37.57 -24.08
C LYS A 372 22.22 -36.30 -23.86
N ILE A 373 21.03 -36.41 -23.27
CA ILE A 373 20.18 -35.27 -22.92
C ILE A 373 20.90 -34.40 -21.87
N LEU A 374 21.46 -35.02 -20.83
CA LEU A 374 22.23 -34.33 -19.83
C LEU A 374 23.45 -33.62 -20.44
N LEU A 375 24.24 -34.33 -21.24
CA LEU A 375 25.42 -33.77 -21.91
C LEU A 375 25.05 -32.55 -22.77
N TYR A 376 24.05 -32.67 -23.64
CA TYR A 376 23.67 -31.57 -24.53
C TYR A 376 23.08 -30.40 -23.78
N SER A 377 22.32 -30.64 -22.75
CA SER A 377 21.85 -29.60 -21.86
C SER A 377 22.98 -28.88 -21.14
N TYR A 378 23.97 -29.65 -20.66
CA TYR A 378 25.16 -29.11 -20.01
C TYR A 378 25.99 -28.26 -20.97
N LEU A 379 26.25 -28.73 -22.19
CA LEU A 379 26.97 -28.01 -23.22
C LEU A 379 26.25 -26.69 -23.57
N ASN A 380 24.94 -26.74 -23.75
CA ASN A 380 24.16 -25.54 -24.04
C ASN A 380 24.28 -24.52 -22.90
N SER A 381 24.12 -24.95 -21.63
CA SER A 381 24.22 -24.08 -20.46
C SER A 381 25.65 -23.58 -20.18
N TYR A 382 26.66 -24.38 -20.54
CA TYR A 382 28.06 -24.01 -20.31
C TYR A 382 28.55 -22.94 -21.30
N PHE A 383 28.23 -23.12 -22.60
CA PHE A 383 28.77 -22.31 -23.70
C PHE A 383 27.90 -21.09 -24.04
N GLN A 384 26.66 -21.02 -23.53
CA GLN A 384 25.83 -19.79 -23.69
C GLN A 384 26.57 -18.60 -23.10
N THR A 385 26.51 -17.45 -23.79
CA THR A 385 26.96 -16.16 -23.26
C THR A 385 25.75 -15.40 -22.69
N GLY A 386 25.94 -14.65 -21.63
CA GLY A 386 24.87 -13.95 -20.97
C GLY A 386 24.66 -14.44 -19.55
N LEU A 387 23.55 -13.97 -18.93
CA LEU A 387 23.19 -14.39 -17.58
C LEU A 387 22.72 -15.84 -17.60
N LYS A 388 23.44 -16.69 -16.87
CA LYS A 388 22.99 -18.05 -16.60
C LYS A 388 21.75 -17.99 -15.74
N SER A 389 20.66 -18.57 -16.24
CA SER A 389 19.43 -18.69 -15.46
C SER A 389 19.64 -19.67 -14.29
N PRO A 390 18.83 -19.61 -13.22
CA PRO A 390 18.87 -20.63 -12.16
C PRO A 390 18.70 -22.07 -12.68
N LEU A 391 18.06 -22.26 -13.83
CA LEU A 391 17.95 -23.56 -14.50
C LEU A 391 19.28 -24.00 -15.09
N ASP A 392 20.05 -23.07 -15.68
CA ASP A 392 21.38 -23.34 -16.19
C ASP A 392 22.36 -23.71 -15.10
N GLU A 393 22.30 -22.97 -13.98
CA GLU A 393 23.11 -23.28 -12.80
C GLU A 393 22.77 -24.66 -12.22
N ALA A 394 21.47 -25.01 -12.20
CA ALA A 394 21.06 -26.34 -11.76
C ALA A 394 21.61 -27.47 -12.64
N ILE A 395 21.67 -27.26 -13.98
CA ILE A 395 22.27 -28.22 -14.90
C ILE A 395 23.77 -28.33 -14.65
N LEU A 396 24.49 -27.22 -14.55
CA LEU A 396 25.94 -27.17 -14.36
C LEU A 396 26.37 -27.75 -13.00
N ASN A 397 25.55 -27.57 -11.97
CA ASN A 397 25.82 -28.07 -10.62
C ASN A 397 25.41 -29.54 -10.42
N PHE A 398 24.65 -30.12 -11.35
CA PHE A 398 24.19 -31.50 -11.22
C PHE A 398 25.35 -32.49 -11.33
N ARG A 399 26.26 -32.29 -12.30
CA ARG A 399 27.42 -33.13 -12.53
C ARG A 399 28.48 -32.33 -13.31
N ASN A 400 29.71 -32.43 -12.91
CA ASN A 400 30.80 -31.82 -13.67
C ASN A 400 31.15 -32.69 -14.89
N ILE A 401 30.97 -32.12 -16.09
CA ILE A 401 31.26 -32.79 -17.37
C ILE A 401 32.45 -32.10 -18.05
N ASP A 402 33.45 -32.88 -18.55
CA ASP A 402 34.58 -32.31 -19.26
C ASP A 402 34.13 -31.84 -20.64
N VAL A 403 34.35 -30.58 -20.93
CA VAL A 403 33.95 -29.91 -22.19
C VAL A 403 35.11 -29.40 -23.03
N LYS A 404 36.36 -29.77 -22.70
CA LYS A 404 37.58 -29.23 -23.32
C LYS A 404 37.68 -29.49 -24.81
N ASP A 405 37.09 -30.58 -25.30
CA ASP A 405 37.12 -30.97 -26.70
C ASP A 405 36.06 -30.24 -27.54
N TYR A 406 35.16 -29.45 -26.92
CA TYR A 406 34.13 -28.71 -27.60
C TYR A 406 34.56 -27.24 -27.78
N ARG A 407 34.37 -26.70 -28.99
CA ARG A 407 34.64 -25.31 -29.30
C ARG A 407 33.36 -24.58 -29.66
N LYS A 408 33.07 -23.48 -28.99
CA LYS A 408 31.95 -22.61 -29.37
C LYS A 408 32.26 -21.92 -30.70
N ILE A 409 31.31 -21.96 -31.61
CA ILE A 409 31.32 -21.25 -32.89
C ILE A 409 30.45 -20.02 -32.84
N ASP A 410 29.16 -20.19 -32.41
CA ASP A 410 28.19 -19.11 -32.37
C ASP A 410 27.07 -19.45 -31.41
N GLU A 411 26.13 -18.53 -31.22
CA GLU A 411 24.89 -18.76 -30.47
C GLU A 411 23.71 -17.95 -31.02
N VAL A 412 22.50 -18.47 -30.86
CA VAL A 412 21.27 -17.73 -31.04
C VAL A 412 20.68 -17.47 -29.65
N PRO A 413 20.76 -16.21 -29.12
CA PRO A 413 20.41 -15.89 -27.75
C PRO A 413 18.93 -16.20 -27.41
N PHE A 414 18.65 -16.30 -26.14
CA PHE A 414 17.28 -16.48 -25.66
C PHE A 414 16.38 -15.31 -26.06
N ASP A 415 15.18 -15.63 -26.53
CA ASP A 415 14.16 -14.65 -26.89
C ASP A 415 12.84 -15.03 -26.23
N PHE A 416 12.20 -14.06 -25.59
CA PHE A 416 10.94 -14.23 -24.86
C PHE A 416 9.76 -14.64 -25.77
N VAL A 417 9.80 -14.33 -27.07
CA VAL A 417 8.78 -14.74 -28.04
C VAL A 417 9.02 -16.20 -28.46
N ARG A 418 10.25 -16.54 -28.81
CA ARG A 418 10.65 -17.90 -29.22
C ARG A 418 10.77 -18.87 -28.04
N LYS A 419 11.00 -18.37 -26.82
CA LYS A 419 11.20 -19.11 -25.56
C LYS A 419 12.23 -20.25 -25.66
N ARG A 420 13.27 -20.07 -26.44
CA ARG A 420 14.37 -21.02 -26.65
C ARG A 420 15.68 -20.31 -26.95
N LEU A 421 16.77 -21.03 -26.73
CA LEU A 421 18.14 -20.61 -26.88
C LEU A 421 18.91 -21.71 -27.62
N SER A 422 19.79 -21.36 -28.56
CA SER A 422 20.62 -22.31 -29.30
C SER A 422 22.09 -21.96 -29.17
N VAL A 423 22.96 -22.95 -29.03
CA VAL A 423 24.41 -22.81 -29.04
C VAL A 423 24.96 -23.69 -30.19
N VAL A 424 25.87 -23.13 -30.98
CA VAL A 424 26.55 -23.85 -32.05
C VAL A 424 27.97 -24.21 -31.61
N LEU A 425 28.23 -25.50 -31.59
CA LEU A 425 29.49 -26.05 -31.12
C LEU A 425 30.16 -26.87 -32.23
N GLU A 426 31.49 -26.99 -32.18
CA GLU A 426 32.29 -27.87 -33.01
C GLU A 426 32.99 -28.93 -32.13
N TYR A 427 32.86 -30.17 -32.53
CA TYR A 427 33.50 -31.33 -31.91
C TYR A 427 33.95 -32.28 -33.01
N GLN A 428 35.24 -32.69 -33.02
CA GLN A 428 35.82 -33.57 -34.02
C GLN A 428 35.55 -33.14 -35.49
N ASN A 429 35.68 -31.85 -35.77
CA ASN A 429 35.41 -31.23 -37.07
C ASN A 429 33.93 -31.36 -37.56
N GLN A 430 33.01 -31.65 -36.67
CA GLN A 430 31.58 -31.61 -36.96
C GLN A 430 30.93 -30.49 -36.17
N ARG A 431 30.11 -29.70 -36.85
CA ARG A 431 29.31 -28.63 -36.18
C ARG A 431 27.92 -29.11 -35.87
N PHE A 432 27.45 -28.76 -34.73
CA PHE A 432 26.08 -29.05 -34.30
C PHE A 432 25.49 -27.90 -33.50
N MET A 433 24.20 -27.69 -33.68
CA MET A 433 23.40 -26.72 -32.94
C MET A 433 22.64 -27.46 -31.88
N ILE A 434 22.72 -26.99 -30.61
CA ILE A 434 21.94 -27.51 -29.49
C ILE A 434 20.95 -26.46 -29.05
N THR A 435 19.68 -26.79 -29.03
CA THR A 435 18.61 -25.89 -28.64
C THR A 435 17.95 -26.38 -27.37
N LYS A 436 17.74 -25.46 -26.42
CA LYS A 436 17.05 -25.72 -25.16
C LYS A 436 15.97 -24.63 -24.94
N GLY A 437 14.78 -25.02 -24.47
CA GLY A 437 13.70 -24.05 -24.27
C GLY A 437 12.38 -24.66 -23.80
N ALA A 438 11.31 -23.91 -23.93
CA ALA A 438 9.96 -24.39 -23.63
C ALA A 438 9.64 -25.62 -24.52
N PRO A 439 9.19 -26.73 -23.96
CA PRO A 439 9.00 -27.98 -24.70
C PRO A 439 8.14 -27.82 -25.95
N GLU A 440 7.07 -27.06 -25.86
CA GLU A 440 6.15 -26.78 -26.97
C GLU A 440 6.86 -26.01 -28.11
N GLU A 441 7.74 -25.08 -27.76
CA GLU A 441 8.44 -24.26 -28.75
C GLU A 441 9.64 -24.97 -29.36
N VAL A 442 10.30 -25.84 -28.59
CA VAL A 442 11.37 -26.70 -29.10
C VAL A 442 10.80 -27.78 -30.05
N ALA A 443 9.69 -28.43 -29.67
CA ALA A 443 9.02 -29.42 -30.51
C ALA A 443 8.55 -28.87 -31.87
N LYS A 444 8.13 -27.59 -31.93
CA LYS A 444 7.72 -26.93 -33.19
C LYS A 444 8.82 -26.87 -34.26
N VAL A 445 10.10 -26.77 -33.87
CA VAL A 445 11.22 -26.66 -34.79
C VAL A 445 11.86 -28.02 -35.11
N CYS A 446 11.36 -29.08 -34.48
CA CYS A 446 11.84 -30.44 -34.69
C CYS A 446 11.05 -31.15 -35.80
N ALA A 447 11.76 -31.76 -36.73
CA ALA A 447 11.21 -32.67 -37.73
C ALA A 447 11.47 -34.14 -37.38
N TYR A 448 12.49 -34.39 -36.56
CA TYR A 448 12.93 -35.72 -36.15
C TYR A 448 12.96 -35.84 -34.63
N TYR A 449 12.91 -37.08 -34.16
CA TYR A 449 13.13 -37.42 -32.74
C TYR A 449 14.13 -38.55 -32.61
N GLU A 450 14.76 -38.69 -31.48
CA GLU A 450 15.72 -39.74 -31.17
C GLU A 450 15.37 -40.49 -29.91
N ILE A 451 15.36 -41.82 -29.97
CA ILE A 451 15.25 -42.72 -28.84
C ILE A 451 16.42 -43.70 -28.88
N GLY A 452 17.26 -43.66 -27.84
CA GLY A 452 18.55 -44.40 -27.90
C GLY A 452 19.42 -43.83 -29.02
N ASP A 453 19.76 -44.70 -30.04
CA ASP A 453 20.56 -44.29 -31.20
C ASP A 453 19.71 -44.22 -32.50
N ILE A 454 18.38 -44.34 -32.41
CA ILE A 454 17.48 -44.35 -33.55
C ILE A 454 16.84 -43.00 -33.78
N ILE A 455 17.09 -42.42 -34.93
CA ILE A 455 16.47 -41.17 -35.39
C ILE A 455 15.33 -41.50 -36.34
N ALA A 456 14.12 -40.93 -36.08
CA ALA A 456 12.96 -41.14 -36.94
C ALA A 456 12.18 -39.81 -37.10
N ASP A 457 11.29 -39.79 -38.10
CA ASP A 457 10.44 -38.61 -38.38
C ASP A 457 9.39 -38.40 -37.28
N ILE A 458 9.15 -37.14 -36.90
CA ILE A 458 8.07 -36.79 -35.97
C ILE A 458 6.73 -36.86 -36.72
N THR A 459 5.94 -37.84 -36.39
CA THR A 459 4.52 -37.96 -36.81
C THR A 459 3.61 -37.21 -35.79
N ASP A 460 2.34 -37.02 -36.16
CA ASP A 460 1.34 -36.45 -35.25
C ASP A 460 1.15 -37.32 -33.97
N GLU A 461 1.30 -38.60 -34.07
CA GLU A 461 1.28 -39.53 -32.92
C GLU A 461 2.45 -39.24 -31.97
N VAL A 462 3.66 -39.04 -32.52
CA VAL A 462 4.85 -38.73 -31.71
C VAL A 462 4.73 -37.35 -31.09
N ARG A 463 4.19 -36.35 -31.81
CA ARG A 463 3.84 -35.06 -31.23
C ARG A 463 2.92 -35.19 -30.04
N GLY A 464 1.88 -36.00 -30.15
CA GLY A 464 0.98 -36.29 -29.04
C GLY A 464 1.69 -36.96 -27.85
N LYS A 465 2.65 -37.88 -28.10
CA LYS A 465 3.48 -38.46 -27.01
C LYS A 465 4.39 -37.42 -26.32
N ILE A 466 5.02 -36.53 -27.09
CA ILE A 466 5.86 -35.45 -26.55
C ILE A 466 5.01 -34.56 -25.65
N GLU A 467 3.83 -34.13 -26.10
CA GLU A 467 2.91 -33.29 -25.33
C GLU A 467 2.40 -34.03 -24.09
N GLN A 468 2.01 -35.28 -24.22
CA GLN A 468 1.54 -36.12 -23.11
C GLN A 468 2.64 -36.25 -22.04
N LYS A 469 3.90 -36.56 -22.45
CA LYS A 469 5.00 -36.68 -21.49
C LYS A 469 5.32 -35.35 -20.79
N TYR A 470 5.27 -34.25 -21.53
CA TYR A 470 5.40 -32.91 -20.94
C TYR A 470 4.31 -32.64 -19.90
N VAL A 471 3.06 -32.97 -20.20
CA VAL A 471 1.93 -32.82 -19.27
C VAL A 471 2.11 -33.71 -18.05
N GLU A 472 2.53 -34.97 -18.23
CA GLU A 472 2.82 -35.91 -17.14
C GLU A 472 3.89 -35.35 -16.16
N LEU A 473 5.05 -34.97 -16.69
CA LEU A 473 6.14 -34.40 -15.88
C LEU A 473 5.72 -33.10 -15.18
N SER A 474 4.96 -32.25 -15.88
CA SER A 474 4.44 -31.01 -15.28
C SER A 474 3.39 -31.29 -14.20
N ALA A 475 2.58 -32.32 -14.34
CA ALA A 475 1.59 -32.75 -13.35
C ALA A 475 2.25 -33.32 -12.08
N GLU A 476 3.45 -33.88 -12.18
CA GLU A 476 4.27 -34.27 -11.05
C GLU A 476 4.93 -33.08 -10.32
N GLY A 477 4.79 -31.86 -10.87
CA GLY A 477 5.29 -30.64 -10.27
C GLY A 477 6.66 -30.19 -10.77
N TYR A 478 7.18 -30.83 -11.80
CA TYR A 478 8.45 -30.47 -12.40
C TYR A 478 8.31 -29.30 -13.38
N ARG A 479 9.30 -28.41 -13.34
CA ARG A 479 9.50 -27.40 -14.38
C ARG A 479 10.31 -28.06 -15.49
N VAL A 480 9.77 -28.13 -16.70
CA VAL A 480 10.32 -28.94 -17.78
C VAL A 480 10.86 -28.04 -18.90
N LEU A 481 12.06 -28.37 -19.40
CA LEU A 481 12.59 -27.82 -20.65
C LEU A 481 12.76 -28.96 -21.67
N GLY A 482 12.52 -28.64 -22.94
CA GLY A 482 12.82 -29.52 -24.07
C GLY A 482 14.26 -29.28 -24.55
N VAL A 483 14.89 -30.36 -25.03
CA VAL A 483 16.24 -30.35 -25.59
C VAL A 483 16.19 -30.96 -26.97
N SER A 484 16.82 -30.29 -27.92
CA SER A 484 16.97 -30.75 -29.31
C SER A 484 18.33 -30.41 -29.86
N TYR A 485 18.72 -31.08 -30.95
CA TYR A 485 19.95 -30.78 -31.64
C TYR A 485 19.80 -30.93 -33.17
N LYS A 486 20.78 -30.40 -33.89
CA LYS A 486 20.92 -30.57 -35.37
C LYS A 486 22.36 -30.65 -35.74
N ARG A 487 22.75 -31.64 -36.59
CA ARG A 487 24.05 -31.66 -37.23
C ARG A 487 24.03 -30.71 -38.42
N LEU A 488 24.99 -29.79 -38.45
CA LEU A 488 25.06 -28.75 -39.47
C LEU A 488 25.90 -29.28 -40.65
N ARG A 489 25.37 -29.15 -41.86
CA ARG A 489 26.04 -29.62 -43.08
C ARG A 489 26.90 -28.51 -43.75
N GLU A 490 26.53 -27.26 -43.49
CA GLU A 490 27.19 -26.08 -44.04
C GLU A 490 27.91 -25.31 -42.93
N ASP A 491 29.17 -24.96 -43.22
CA ASP A 491 29.94 -24.10 -42.30
C ASP A 491 29.65 -22.64 -42.58
N LYS A 492 28.82 -22.03 -41.71
CA LYS A 492 28.51 -20.60 -41.75
C LYS A 492 29.33 -19.87 -40.67
N PRO A 493 29.73 -18.62 -40.92
CA PRO A 493 30.40 -17.82 -39.90
C PRO A 493 29.44 -17.33 -38.82
N VAL A 494 28.13 -17.15 -39.13
CA VAL A 494 27.07 -16.66 -38.24
C VAL A 494 25.78 -17.46 -38.45
N TYR A 495 25.12 -17.83 -37.38
CA TYR A 495 23.86 -18.55 -37.36
C TYR A 495 22.73 -17.67 -36.78
N ALA A 496 21.54 -17.84 -37.30
CA ALA A 496 20.38 -17.04 -36.95
C ALA A 496 19.19 -17.92 -36.48
N ALA A 497 18.16 -17.31 -35.97
CA ALA A 497 16.91 -17.98 -35.56
C ALA A 497 16.26 -18.80 -36.69
N SER A 498 16.48 -18.43 -37.95
CA SER A 498 16.00 -19.17 -39.14
C SER A 498 16.69 -20.52 -39.33
N ASP A 499 17.85 -20.75 -38.72
CA ASP A 499 18.59 -22.02 -38.80
C ASP A 499 18.04 -23.06 -37.79
N GLU A 500 17.22 -22.62 -36.79
CA GLU A 500 16.52 -23.45 -35.84
C GLU A 500 15.32 -24.14 -36.50
N ARG A 501 15.55 -25.05 -37.42
CA ARG A 501 14.55 -25.82 -38.14
C ARG A 501 15.07 -27.23 -38.48
N GLU A 502 14.13 -28.16 -38.67
CA GLU A 502 14.48 -29.57 -38.95
C GLU A 502 15.41 -30.16 -37.87
N MET A 503 15.14 -29.88 -36.62
CA MET A 503 15.92 -30.35 -35.49
C MET A 503 15.49 -31.75 -35.07
N VAL A 504 16.36 -32.44 -34.32
CA VAL A 504 16.09 -33.72 -33.69
C VAL A 504 15.71 -33.50 -32.23
N PHE A 505 14.50 -33.82 -31.86
CA PHE A 505 14.05 -33.78 -30.48
C PHE A 505 14.68 -34.91 -29.69
N LEU A 506 15.41 -34.59 -28.61
CA LEU A 506 16.05 -35.59 -27.73
C LEU A 506 15.19 -36.00 -26.55
N GLY A 507 14.54 -35.03 -25.90
CA GLY A 507 13.76 -35.27 -24.71
C GLY A 507 13.67 -34.08 -23.80
N PHE A 508 13.54 -34.36 -22.52
CA PHE A 508 13.22 -33.39 -21.49
C PHE A 508 14.26 -33.36 -20.38
N ILE A 509 14.48 -32.18 -19.82
CA ILE A 509 15.11 -31.99 -18.53
C ILE A 509 14.10 -31.41 -17.57
N ALA A 510 14.00 -32.00 -16.39
CA ALA A 510 13.00 -31.65 -15.41
C ALA A 510 13.63 -31.16 -14.10
N PHE A 511 13.08 -30.08 -13.58
CA PHE A 511 13.59 -29.38 -12.41
C PHE A 511 12.54 -29.33 -11.32
N LEU A 512 13.00 -29.39 -10.07
CA LEU A 512 12.15 -29.21 -8.90
C LEU A 512 12.62 -27.96 -8.12
N ASP A 513 11.65 -27.12 -7.77
CA ASP A 513 11.80 -26.04 -6.78
C ASP A 513 10.99 -26.42 -5.54
N PRO A 514 11.63 -26.98 -4.50
CA PRO A 514 10.93 -27.57 -3.37
C PRO A 514 10.18 -26.48 -2.57
N PRO A 515 8.96 -26.77 -2.11
CA PRO A 515 8.25 -25.91 -1.17
C PRO A 515 9.02 -25.78 0.16
N LYS A 516 8.96 -24.60 0.79
CA LYS A 516 9.54 -24.39 2.13
C LYS A 516 8.82 -25.22 3.17
N GLU A 517 9.54 -25.87 4.07
CA GLU A 517 8.97 -26.68 5.16
C GLU A 517 8.00 -25.86 6.04
N THR A 518 8.31 -24.60 6.29
CA THR A 518 7.50 -23.71 7.14
C THR A 518 6.28 -23.13 6.43
N ALA A 519 6.17 -23.25 5.10
CA ALA A 519 5.11 -22.60 4.35
C ALA A 519 3.72 -23.13 4.72
N LYS A 520 3.56 -24.44 4.84
CA LYS A 520 2.28 -25.08 5.18
C LYS A 520 1.68 -24.57 6.50
N GLU A 521 2.48 -24.56 7.57
CA GLU A 521 2.06 -24.08 8.89
C GLU A 521 1.74 -22.59 8.85
N SER A 522 2.60 -21.80 8.21
CA SER A 522 2.42 -20.37 8.07
C SER A 522 1.14 -19.99 7.32
N LEU A 523 0.79 -20.74 6.26
CA LEU A 523 -0.46 -20.53 5.51
C LEU A 523 -1.69 -20.80 6.37
N GLN A 524 -1.65 -21.84 7.20
CA GLN A 524 -2.73 -22.16 8.14
C GLN A 524 -2.91 -21.06 9.19
N LEU A 525 -1.81 -20.54 9.73
CA LEU A 525 -1.85 -19.45 10.70
C LEU A 525 -2.38 -18.15 10.09
N LEU A 526 -1.97 -17.79 8.87
CA LEU A 526 -2.50 -16.63 8.17
C LEU A 526 -4.00 -16.78 7.86
N LYS A 527 -4.43 -17.98 7.43
CA LYS A 527 -5.87 -18.28 7.23
C LYS A 527 -6.65 -18.17 8.53
N SER A 528 -6.13 -18.69 9.65
CA SER A 528 -6.77 -18.56 10.97
C SER A 528 -6.84 -17.11 11.44
N ALA A 529 -5.84 -16.31 11.10
CA ALA A 529 -5.81 -14.87 11.32
C ALA A 529 -6.71 -14.08 10.35
N GLY A 530 -7.51 -14.75 9.49
CA GLY A 530 -8.46 -14.12 8.57
C GLY A 530 -7.78 -13.37 7.41
N VAL A 531 -6.60 -13.83 6.97
CA VAL A 531 -5.91 -13.36 5.77
C VAL A 531 -6.10 -14.40 4.68
N GLU A 532 -6.79 -14.03 3.61
CA GLU A 532 -6.95 -14.88 2.43
C GLU A 532 -5.71 -14.81 1.55
N LEU A 533 -5.16 -15.97 1.20
CA LEU A 533 -4.01 -16.03 0.31
C LEU A 533 -4.46 -16.18 -1.15
N LYS A 534 -3.80 -15.44 -2.05
CA LYS A 534 -3.92 -15.58 -3.49
C LYS A 534 -2.53 -15.72 -4.11
N ILE A 535 -2.36 -16.75 -4.94
CA ILE A 535 -1.08 -17.07 -5.59
C ILE A 535 -1.09 -16.50 -7.00
N LEU A 536 -0.11 -15.65 -7.32
CA LEU A 536 0.07 -15.01 -8.61
C LEU A 536 1.43 -15.40 -9.19
N THR A 537 1.45 -16.33 -10.15
CA THR A 537 2.71 -16.90 -10.66
C THR A 537 2.81 -16.88 -12.19
N GLY A 538 4.03 -16.76 -12.70
CA GLY A 538 4.34 -16.96 -14.11
C GLY A 538 4.35 -18.44 -14.55
N ASP A 539 4.33 -19.38 -13.60
CA ASP A 539 4.35 -20.80 -13.88
C ASP A 539 3.02 -21.31 -14.44
N ASN A 540 3.08 -22.53 -15.02
CA ASN A 540 1.89 -23.19 -15.55
C ASN A 540 0.98 -23.74 -14.45
N GLU A 541 -0.25 -24.11 -14.84
CA GLU A 541 -1.32 -24.54 -13.95
C GLU A 541 -1.00 -25.88 -13.26
N LEU A 542 -0.32 -26.81 -13.95
CA LEU A 542 -0.03 -28.15 -13.45
C LEU A 542 0.99 -28.10 -12.31
N VAL A 543 2.11 -27.41 -12.54
CA VAL A 543 3.16 -27.20 -11.52
C VAL A 543 2.61 -26.47 -10.31
N THR A 544 1.81 -25.43 -10.55
CA THR A 544 1.22 -24.63 -9.46
C THR A 544 0.24 -25.46 -8.64
N ARG A 545 -0.60 -26.25 -9.28
CA ARG A 545 -1.54 -27.18 -8.61
C ARG A 545 -0.80 -28.15 -7.70
N LYS A 546 0.30 -28.73 -8.17
CA LYS A 546 1.10 -29.69 -7.39
C LYS A 546 1.73 -29.08 -6.15
N VAL A 547 2.26 -27.87 -6.28
CA VAL A 547 2.78 -27.10 -5.12
C VAL A 547 1.66 -26.78 -4.14
N CYS A 548 0.48 -26.36 -4.60
CA CYS A 548 -0.69 -26.13 -3.75
C CYS A 548 -1.13 -27.40 -3.00
N GLU A 549 -1.14 -28.56 -3.66
CA GLU A 549 -1.43 -29.85 -3.02
C GLU A 549 -0.44 -30.17 -1.91
N TYR A 550 0.86 -30.03 -2.18
CA TYR A 550 1.91 -30.27 -1.19
C TYR A 550 1.76 -29.36 0.04
N LEU A 551 1.45 -28.08 -0.17
CA LEU A 551 1.22 -27.10 0.89
C LEU A 551 -0.12 -27.31 1.63
N GLY A 552 -1.00 -28.20 1.12
CA GLY A 552 -2.36 -28.35 1.63
C GLY A 552 -3.21 -27.10 1.42
N PHE A 553 -2.91 -26.34 0.35
CA PHE A 553 -3.61 -25.13 -0.01
C PHE A 553 -4.85 -25.46 -0.83
N GLU A 554 -6.02 -25.07 -0.35
CA GLU A 554 -7.30 -25.28 -1.01
C GLU A 554 -7.46 -24.37 -2.23
N ILE A 555 -7.50 -24.95 -3.41
CA ILE A 555 -7.72 -24.24 -4.67
C ILE A 555 -9.21 -24.03 -4.88
N LYS A 556 -9.65 -22.75 -4.84
CA LYS A 556 -11.04 -22.36 -5.13
C LYS A 556 -11.29 -22.23 -6.63
N GLY A 557 -10.31 -21.74 -7.38
CA GLY A 557 -10.33 -21.57 -8.83
C GLY A 557 -8.94 -21.23 -9.35
N ILE A 558 -8.65 -21.69 -10.58
CA ILE A 558 -7.41 -21.34 -11.30
C ILE A 558 -7.81 -20.51 -12.51
N VAL A 559 -7.09 -19.39 -12.72
CA VAL A 559 -7.28 -18.48 -13.87
C VAL A 559 -5.92 -18.22 -14.52
N THR A 560 -5.90 -18.25 -15.85
CA THR A 560 -4.68 -18.05 -16.63
C THR A 560 -4.50 -16.60 -17.09
N GLY A 561 -3.25 -16.22 -17.35
CA GLY A 561 -2.96 -14.90 -17.92
C GLY A 561 -3.63 -14.63 -19.26
N SER A 562 -3.85 -15.67 -20.10
CA SER A 562 -4.58 -15.58 -21.36
C SER A 562 -6.07 -15.23 -21.15
N GLU A 563 -6.70 -15.82 -20.16
CA GLU A 563 -8.08 -15.48 -19.79
C GLU A 563 -8.19 -14.05 -19.24
N ILE A 564 -7.24 -13.65 -18.36
CA ILE A 564 -7.19 -12.29 -17.81
C ILE A 564 -7.01 -11.24 -18.91
N ALA A 565 -6.21 -11.54 -19.95
CA ALA A 565 -6.01 -10.62 -21.07
C ALA A 565 -7.30 -10.31 -21.86
N GLN A 566 -8.24 -11.27 -21.90
CA GLN A 566 -9.53 -11.14 -22.57
C GLN A 566 -10.61 -10.52 -21.67
N MET A 567 -10.38 -10.44 -20.34
CA MET A 567 -11.37 -9.95 -19.39
C MET A 567 -11.35 -8.42 -19.32
N HIS A 568 -12.54 -7.83 -19.32
CA HIS A 568 -12.74 -6.45 -18.90
C HIS A 568 -12.59 -6.34 -17.37
N ASP A 569 -12.27 -5.14 -16.86
CA ASP A 569 -11.98 -4.94 -15.44
C ASP A 569 -13.15 -5.30 -14.51
N ASP A 570 -14.39 -5.11 -14.94
CA ASP A 570 -15.59 -5.52 -14.18
C ASP A 570 -15.72 -7.05 -14.08
N ALA A 571 -15.34 -7.81 -15.11
CA ALA A 571 -15.29 -9.26 -15.09
C ALA A 571 -14.15 -9.75 -14.18
N LEU A 572 -12.99 -9.13 -14.31
CA LEU A 572 -11.84 -9.42 -13.45
C LEU A 572 -12.17 -9.17 -11.98
N ALA A 573 -12.88 -8.09 -11.65
CA ALA A 573 -13.30 -7.76 -10.29
C ALA A 573 -14.16 -8.87 -9.63
N ARG A 574 -14.91 -9.65 -10.41
CA ARG A 574 -15.66 -10.82 -9.89
C ARG A 574 -14.76 -12.04 -9.77
N VAL A 575 -13.99 -12.31 -10.80
CA VAL A 575 -13.13 -13.50 -10.88
C VAL A 575 -12.10 -13.50 -9.76
N VAL A 576 -11.56 -12.33 -9.37
CA VAL A 576 -10.59 -12.23 -8.27
C VAL A 576 -11.19 -12.57 -6.90
N GLU A 577 -12.51 -12.54 -6.73
CA GLU A 577 -13.19 -13.00 -5.50
C GLU A 577 -13.33 -14.52 -5.48
N GLU A 578 -13.63 -15.12 -6.61
CA GLU A 578 -13.92 -16.55 -6.72
C GLU A 578 -12.64 -17.39 -6.83
N ALA A 579 -11.63 -16.91 -7.57
CA ALA A 579 -10.36 -17.60 -7.76
C ALA A 579 -9.30 -17.17 -6.77
N ASN A 580 -8.42 -18.09 -6.40
CA ASN A 580 -7.28 -17.82 -5.51
C ASN A 580 -5.93 -18.25 -6.09
N VAL A 581 -5.89 -18.75 -7.33
CA VAL A 581 -4.65 -19.11 -8.04
C VAL A 581 -4.69 -18.52 -9.44
N PHE A 582 -3.65 -17.77 -9.80
CA PHE A 582 -3.50 -17.12 -11.09
C PHE A 582 -2.17 -17.53 -11.71
N CYS A 583 -2.23 -18.25 -12.84
CA CYS A 583 -1.11 -18.89 -13.50
C CYS A 583 -0.73 -18.18 -14.80
N ARG A 584 0.54 -18.29 -15.24
CA ARG A 584 1.07 -17.67 -16.47
C ARG A 584 0.79 -16.16 -16.53
N VAL A 585 0.79 -15.48 -15.38
CA VAL A 585 0.50 -14.04 -15.32
C VAL A 585 1.74 -13.21 -15.55
N THR A 586 1.58 -12.15 -16.35
CA THR A 586 2.61 -11.13 -16.56
C THR A 586 2.63 -10.13 -15.38
N PRO A 587 3.70 -9.34 -15.20
CA PRO A 587 3.77 -8.30 -14.18
C PRO A 587 2.59 -7.30 -14.26
N ALA A 588 2.19 -6.88 -15.46
CA ALA A 588 1.06 -5.99 -15.67
C ALA A 588 -0.29 -6.63 -15.26
N GLN A 589 -0.43 -7.94 -15.46
CA GLN A 589 -1.63 -8.65 -15.04
C GLN A 589 -1.66 -8.86 -13.53
N LYS A 590 -0.51 -9.08 -12.85
CA LYS A 590 -0.42 -9.08 -11.38
C LYS A 590 -0.94 -7.76 -10.82
N ASP A 591 -0.51 -6.64 -11.40
CA ASP A 591 -0.97 -5.29 -11.01
C ASP A 591 -2.48 -5.11 -11.20
N ARG A 592 -3.05 -5.57 -12.33
CA ARG A 592 -4.50 -5.53 -12.58
C ARG A 592 -5.30 -6.33 -11.54
N ILE A 593 -4.83 -7.52 -11.15
CA ILE A 593 -5.46 -8.36 -10.12
C ILE A 593 -5.46 -7.62 -8.77
N ILE A 594 -4.31 -7.06 -8.36
CA ILE A 594 -4.17 -6.31 -7.10
C ILE A 594 -5.13 -5.12 -7.09
N ASN A 595 -5.17 -4.33 -8.17
CA ASN A 595 -6.04 -3.18 -8.28
C ASN A 595 -7.52 -3.57 -8.29
N ALA A 596 -7.90 -4.69 -8.91
CA ALA A 596 -9.26 -5.21 -8.87
C ALA A 596 -9.69 -5.57 -7.44
N LEU A 597 -8.85 -6.27 -6.67
CA LEU A 597 -9.08 -6.58 -5.26
C LEU A 597 -9.22 -5.33 -4.40
N ARG A 598 -8.33 -4.34 -4.58
CA ARG A 598 -8.40 -3.05 -3.88
C ARG A 598 -9.68 -2.27 -4.20
N ASN A 599 -10.09 -2.29 -5.47
CA ASN A 599 -11.34 -1.65 -5.91
C ASN A 599 -12.57 -2.35 -5.33
N ASN A 600 -12.52 -3.65 -5.11
CA ASN A 600 -13.54 -4.41 -4.39
C ASN A 600 -13.56 -4.08 -2.89
N GLY A 601 -12.55 -3.36 -2.39
CA GLY A 601 -12.49 -2.86 -1.03
C GLY A 601 -11.61 -3.70 -0.10
N HIS A 602 -10.84 -4.65 -0.60
CA HIS A 602 -9.85 -5.38 0.19
C HIS A 602 -8.65 -4.51 0.57
N VAL A 603 -8.02 -4.84 1.67
CA VAL A 603 -6.69 -4.34 2.03
C VAL A 603 -5.68 -5.39 1.58
N VAL A 604 -5.03 -5.12 0.46
CA VAL A 604 -4.20 -6.09 -0.24
C VAL A 604 -2.73 -5.93 0.14
N GLY A 605 -2.13 -6.99 0.68
CA GLY A 605 -0.69 -7.14 0.75
C GLY A 605 -0.16 -7.86 -0.49
N PHE A 606 1.03 -7.50 -0.94
CA PHE A 606 1.74 -8.26 -1.97
C PHE A 606 3.13 -8.60 -1.47
N LEU A 607 3.48 -9.89 -1.54
CA LEU A 607 4.79 -10.41 -1.16
C LEU A 607 5.54 -10.86 -2.42
N GLY A 608 6.69 -10.23 -2.70
CA GLY A 608 7.54 -10.54 -3.85
C GLY A 608 9.01 -10.20 -3.62
N ASP A 609 9.89 -10.88 -4.35
CA ASP A 609 11.35 -10.76 -4.23
C ASP A 609 12.06 -10.50 -5.56
N GLY A 610 11.34 -10.58 -6.69
CA GLY A 610 11.86 -10.43 -8.03
C GLY A 610 11.74 -9.03 -8.64
N ILE A 611 12.43 -8.79 -9.74
CA ILE A 611 12.35 -7.55 -10.54
C ILE A 611 10.91 -7.33 -11.04
N ASN A 612 10.26 -8.40 -11.45
CA ASN A 612 8.91 -8.39 -12.02
C ASN A 612 7.82 -8.03 -11.00
N ASP A 613 8.14 -8.05 -9.71
CA ASP A 613 7.19 -7.79 -8.62
C ASP A 613 7.14 -6.32 -8.21
N ALA A 614 8.11 -5.50 -8.62
CA ALA A 614 8.21 -4.10 -8.22
C ALA A 614 6.94 -3.27 -8.50
N PRO A 615 6.27 -3.38 -9.66
CA PRO A 615 4.99 -2.69 -9.90
C PRO A 615 3.92 -3.15 -8.91
N SER A 616 3.78 -4.45 -8.69
CA SER A 616 2.82 -5.06 -7.78
C SER A 616 3.03 -4.66 -6.32
N LEU A 617 4.31 -4.58 -5.88
CA LEU A 617 4.69 -4.08 -4.56
C LEU A 617 4.24 -2.64 -4.32
N ARG A 618 4.32 -1.78 -5.33
CA ARG A 618 3.87 -0.37 -5.26
C ARG A 618 2.36 -0.21 -5.32
N SER A 619 1.68 -1.07 -6.07
CA SER A 619 0.22 -1.00 -6.26
C SER A 619 -0.56 -1.58 -5.10
N ALA A 620 0.04 -2.47 -4.32
CA ALA A 620 -0.58 -3.04 -3.12
C ALA A 620 -0.77 -1.97 -2.03
N ASP A 621 -1.69 -2.21 -1.09
CA ASP A 621 -1.83 -1.36 0.11
C ASP A 621 -0.64 -1.55 1.06
N VAL A 622 0.01 -2.72 0.99
CA VAL A 622 1.25 -3.05 1.69
C VAL A 622 2.16 -3.87 0.78
N GLY A 623 3.22 -3.25 0.27
CA GLY A 623 4.29 -3.97 -0.41
C GLY A 623 5.23 -4.63 0.59
N ILE A 624 5.44 -5.94 0.48
CA ILE A 624 6.26 -6.74 1.39
C ILE A 624 7.36 -7.43 0.58
N SER A 625 8.60 -7.33 1.03
CA SER A 625 9.72 -8.03 0.41
C SER A 625 10.61 -8.68 1.47
N VAL A 626 11.62 -9.40 1.02
CA VAL A 626 12.57 -10.12 1.89
C VAL A 626 13.96 -9.51 1.79
N ASN A 627 14.79 -9.73 2.79
CA ASN A 627 16.12 -9.13 2.87
C ASN A 627 17.07 -9.56 1.72
N ASN A 628 16.89 -10.78 1.22
CA ASN A 628 17.65 -11.33 0.08
C ASN A 628 16.99 -11.08 -1.28
N ALA A 629 15.94 -10.29 -1.35
CA ALA A 629 15.32 -9.88 -2.61
C ALA A 629 16.23 -8.94 -3.41
N VAL A 630 15.96 -8.82 -4.70
CA VAL A 630 16.62 -7.84 -5.57
C VAL A 630 16.34 -6.41 -5.10
N ASP A 631 17.26 -5.50 -5.36
CA ASP A 631 17.19 -4.14 -4.84
C ASP A 631 15.94 -3.38 -5.27
N VAL A 632 15.51 -3.58 -6.51
CA VAL A 632 14.26 -2.97 -7.03
C VAL A 632 13.04 -3.40 -6.22
N ALA A 633 12.96 -4.66 -5.82
CA ALA A 633 11.89 -5.18 -4.98
C ALA A 633 11.97 -4.60 -3.56
N LYS A 634 13.18 -4.60 -2.95
CA LYS A 634 13.41 -3.99 -1.62
C LYS A 634 13.05 -2.51 -1.60
N GLU A 635 13.40 -1.76 -2.66
CA GLU A 635 13.11 -0.33 -2.74
C GLU A 635 11.61 -0.05 -2.92
N SER A 636 10.93 -0.89 -3.66
CA SER A 636 9.49 -0.78 -3.92
C SER A 636 8.62 -1.21 -2.73
N ALA A 637 9.17 -1.97 -1.78
CA ALA A 637 8.44 -2.50 -0.64
C ALA A 637 8.32 -1.50 0.52
N ASP A 638 7.18 -1.55 1.24
CA ASP A 638 6.93 -0.83 2.49
C ASP A 638 7.55 -1.54 3.70
N ILE A 639 7.62 -2.86 3.63
CA ILE A 639 8.05 -3.76 4.72
C ILE A 639 9.07 -4.74 4.18
N ILE A 640 10.13 -4.98 4.96
CA ILE A 640 11.17 -5.98 4.65
C ILE A 640 11.17 -7.03 5.76
N LEU A 641 11.03 -8.30 5.38
CA LEU A 641 11.23 -9.44 6.27
C LEU A 641 12.72 -9.79 6.29
N LEU A 642 13.34 -9.79 7.48
CA LEU A 642 14.76 -10.13 7.63
C LEU A 642 15.05 -11.60 7.35
N GLN A 643 14.06 -12.44 7.54
CA GLN A 643 14.09 -13.86 7.19
C GLN A 643 13.04 -14.15 6.14
N ASN A 644 13.39 -14.96 5.15
CA ASN A 644 12.44 -15.39 4.13
C ASN A 644 11.51 -16.50 4.70
N ASN A 645 10.71 -16.12 5.71
CA ASN A 645 9.83 -17.01 6.45
C ASN A 645 8.45 -16.34 6.66
N LEU A 646 7.40 -17.02 6.24
CA LEU A 646 6.01 -16.54 6.38
C LEU A 646 5.52 -16.50 7.84
N MET A 647 6.18 -17.20 8.78
CA MET A 647 5.88 -17.07 10.22
C MET A 647 6.18 -15.65 10.71
N VAL A 648 7.29 -15.07 10.24
CA VAL A 648 7.67 -13.68 10.56
C VAL A 648 6.61 -12.70 10.03
N LEU A 649 6.03 -12.99 8.87
CA LEU A 649 4.93 -12.21 8.30
C LEU A 649 3.69 -12.26 9.20
N HIS A 650 3.26 -13.46 9.63
CA HIS A 650 2.14 -13.63 10.54
C HIS A 650 2.32 -12.83 11.84
N ASP A 651 3.48 -12.95 12.46
CA ASP A 651 3.81 -12.21 13.68
C ASP A 651 3.77 -10.69 13.48
N GLY A 652 4.25 -10.24 12.33
CA GLY A 652 4.18 -8.83 11.94
C GLY A 652 2.74 -8.33 11.77
N VAL A 653 1.85 -9.13 11.16
CA VAL A 653 0.42 -8.81 11.03
C VAL A 653 -0.22 -8.65 12.41
N LEU A 654 0.06 -9.56 13.35
CA LEU A 654 -0.47 -9.47 14.71
C LEU A 654 0.02 -8.21 15.46
N GLU A 655 1.30 -7.84 15.31
CA GLU A 655 1.82 -6.59 15.89
C GLU A 655 1.21 -5.34 15.23
N GLY A 656 0.95 -5.38 13.93
CA GLY A 656 0.21 -4.34 13.22
C GLY A 656 -1.19 -4.15 13.77
N ARG A 657 -1.90 -5.25 14.05
CA ARG A 657 -3.24 -5.24 14.68
C ARG A 657 -3.23 -4.68 16.10
N LYS A 658 -2.21 -4.99 16.90
CA LYS A 658 -2.03 -4.39 18.23
C LYS A 658 -1.83 -2.89 18.14
N THR A 659 -0.99 -2.44 17.20
CA THR A 659 -0.74 -1.03 16.96
C THR A 659 -2.03 -0.30 16.53
N PHE A 660 -2.80 -0.87 15.62
CA PHE A 660 -4.11 -0.34 15.21
C PHE A 660 -5.10 -0.31 16.39
N GLY A 661 -5.15 -1.39 17.18
CA GLY A 661 -6.01 -1.49 18.37
C GLY A 661 -5.73 -0.40 19.38
N ASN A 662 -4.48 -0.11 19.69
CA ASN A 662 -4.10 0.96 20.61
C ASN A 662 -4.43 2.36 20.07
N THR A 663 -4.27 2.57 18.76
CA THR A 663 -4.71 3.82 18.10
C THR A 663 -6.23 3.99 18.24
N MET A 664 -7.01 2.93 18.04
CA MET A 664 -8.46 2.97 18.19
C MET A 664 -8.90 3.21 19.62
N LYS A 665 -8.20 2.66 20.64
CA LYS A 665 -8.49 2.95 22.06
C LYS A 665 -8.37 4.44 22.34
N TYR A 666 -7.29 5.08 21.90
CA TYR A 666 -7.09 6.52 22.07
C TYR A 666 -8.20 7.32 21.40
N ILE A 667 -8.54 7.01 20.16
CA ILE A 667 -9.58 7.73 19.42
C ILE A 667 -10.94 7.58 20.10
N MET A 668 -11.33 6.37 20.46
CA MET A 668 -12.62 6.11 21.13
C MET A 668 -12.69 6.81 22.49
N MET A 669 -11.61 6.83 23.21
CA MET A 669 -11.47 7.51 24.49
C MET A 669 -11.63 9.03 24.34
N GLY A 670 -10.80 9.65 23.48
CA GLY A 670 -10.84 11.09 23.27
C GLY A 670 -12.20 11.58 22.76
N VAL A 671 -12.82 10.80 21.84
CA VAL A 671 -14.15 11.14 21.31
C VAL A 671 -15.24 11.09 22.37
N SER A 672 -15.27 10.04 23.19
CA SER A 672 -16.32 9.91 24.21
C SER A 672 -16.18 10.94 25.33
N SER A 673 -14.95 11.17 25.81
CA SER A 673 -14.68 12.13 26.90
C SER A 673 -14.91 13.57 26.45
N ASN A 674 -14.32 13.97 25.32
CA ASN A 674 -14.48 15.34 24.84
C ASN A 674 -15.94 15.67 24.50
N PHE A 675 -16.67 14.73 23.85
CA PHE A 675 -18.07 14.94 23.55
C PHE A 675 -18.95 15.03 24.85
N GLY A 676 -18.66 14.21 25.85
CA GLY A 676 -19.31 14.28 27.14
C GLY A 676 -19.10 15.63 27.82
N ASN A 677 -17.87 16.09 27.94
CA ASN A 677 -17.55 17.39 28.53
C ASN A 677 -18.24 18.55 27.80
N MET A 678 -18.28 18.52 26.48
CA MET A 678 -18.99 19.53 25.69
C MET A 678 -20.48 19.58 26.06
N PHE A 679 -21.07 18.40 26.11
CA PHE A 679 -22.48 18.29 26.42
C PHE A 679 -22.78 18.82 27.84
N SER A 680 -21.86 18.54 28.77
CA SER A 680 -21.96 19.03 30.17
C SER A 680 -21.82 20.55 30.26
N VAL A 681 -20.84 21.13 29.54
CA VAL A 681 -20.65 22.60 29.48
C VAL A 681 -21.82 23.28 28.80
N ALA A 682 -22.29 22.76 27.67
CA ALA A 682 -23.43 23.31 26.95
C ALA A 682 -24.72 23.29 27.83
N GLY A 683 -24.95 22.16 28.51
CA GLY A 683 -26.07 22.05 29.43
C GLY A 683 -25.93 22.94 30.67
N ALA A 684 -24.77 23.01 31.30
CA ALA A 684 -24.48 23.88 32.43
C ALA A 684 -24.68 25.37 32.08
N SER A 685 -24.34 25.79 30.88
CA SER A 685 -24.55 27.18 30.42
C SER A 685 -26.02 27.59 30.35
N LEU A 686 -26.94 26.65 30.34
CA LEU A 686 -28.39 26.92 30.31
C LEU A 686 -28.97 27.33 31.68
N PHE A 687 -28.40 26.85 32.79
CA PHE A 687 -29.01 27.03 34.13
C PHE A 687 -28.07 27.60 35.19
N LEU A 688 -26.75 27.57 35.00
CA LEU A 688 -25.79 28.16 35.93
C LEU A 688 -25.67 29.68 35.72
N PRO A 689 -25.68 30.49 36.79
CA PRO A 689 -25.47 31.94 36.67
C PRO A 689 -24.00 32.32 36.54
N PHE A 690 -23.07 31.36 36.61
CA PHE A 690 -21.62 31.53 36.50
C PHE A 690 -21.02 30.50 35.56
N LEU A 691 -19.76 30.66 35.18
CA LEU A 691 -19.03 29.69 34.33
C LEU A 691 -18.78 28.40 35.11
N PRO A 692 -19.16 27.23 34.58
CA PRO A 692 -19.01 25.96 35.30
C PRO A 692 -17.52 25.59 35.55
N MET A 693 -16.60 26.13 34.75
CA MET A 693 -15.17 26.02 34.93
C MET A 693 -14.49 27.22 34.26
N LEU A 694 -13.40 27.74 34.81
CA LEU A 694 -12.65 28.81 34.20
C LEU A 694 -11.88 28.33 32.95
N PRO A 695 -11.65 29.20 31.93
CA PRO A 695 -10.89 28.83 30.75
C PRO A 695 -9.53 28.18 31.06
N ILE A 696 -8.82 28.71 32.05
CA ILE A 696 -7.55 28.20 32.51
C ILE A 696 -7.64 26.79 33.13
N GLN A 697 -8.75 26.52 33.84
CA GLN A 697 -9.00 25.22 34.45
C GLN A 697 -9.34 24.19 33.37
N ILE A 698 -10.06 24.57 32.30
CA ILE A 698 -10.35 23.71 31.15
C ILE A 698 -9.04 23.31 30.46
N LEU A 699 -8.14 24.26 30.21
CA LEU A 699 -6.85 23.98 29.57
C LEU A 699 -5.99 23.06 30.44
N LEU A 700 -5.96 23.28 31.74
CA LEU A 700 -5.25 22.41 32.68
C LEU A 700 -5.83 21.00 32.72
N ASN A 701 -7.17 20.89 32.73
CA ASN A 701 -7.88 19.60 32.69
C ASN A 701 -7.46 18.78 31.45
N ASN A 702 -7.49 19.44 30.28
CA ASN A 702 -7.12 18.78 29.04
C ASN A 702 -5.64 18.36 29.02
N LEU A 703 -4.74 19.23 29.47
CA LEU A 703 -3.31 18.92 29.56
C LEU A 703 -3.05 17.69 30.45
N LEU A 704 -3.66 17.64 31.66
CA LEU A 704 -3.52 16.51 32.57
C LEU A 704 -4.14 15.24 32.02
N TYR A 705 -5.30 15.36 31.37
CA TYR A 705 -5.96 14.25 30.69
C TYR A 705 -5.11 13.66 29.59
N ASP A 706 -4.55 14.50 28.74
CA ASP A 706 -3.65 14.09 27.65
C ASP A 706 -2.41 13.36 28.17
N PHE A 707 -1.84 13.82 29.30
CA PHE A 707 -0.76 13.09 29.97
C PHE A 707 -1.18 11.69 30.39
N SER A 708 -2.39 11.52 30.91
CA SER A 708 -2.88 10.18 31.29
C SER A 708 -2.94 9.23 30.10
N GLN A 709 -3.28 9.76 28.92
CA GLN A 709 -3.44 8.99 27.68
C GLN A 709 -2.12 8.68 26.97
N SER A 710 -1.05 9.43 27.27
CA SER A 710 0.27 9.22 26.63
C SER A 710 0.83 7.80 26.84
N ALA A 711 0.31 7.08 27.82
CA ALA A 711 0.65 5.70 28.13
C ALA A 711 -0.16 4.63 27.34
N ILE A 712 -1.24 5.01 26.62
CA ILE A 712 -2.09 4.07 25.84
C ILE A 712 -1.28 3.22 24.84
N PRO A 713 -0.28 3.76 24.10
CA PRO A 713 0.53 2.94 23.22
C PRO A 713 1.31 1.81 23.91
N THR A 714 1.36 1.79 25.24
CA THR A 714 1.98 0.69 26.00
C THR A 714 1.00 -0.38 26.42
N ASP A 715 -0.31 -0.15 26.19
CA ASP A 715 -1.36 -1.05 26.68
C ASP A 715 -1.47 -2.31 25.81
N GLU A 716 -1.87 -3.42 26.46
CA GLU A 716 -2.11 -4.68 25.77
C GLU A 716 -3.47 -4.67 25.08
N VAL A 717 -3.52 -5.24 23.88
CA VAL A 717 -4.75 -5.40 23.11
C VAL A 717 -5.30 -6.80 23.34
N ASP A 718 -6.60 -6.92 23.58
CA ASP A 718 -7.27 -8.20 23.78
C ASP A 718 -7.06 -9.13 22.58
N GLN A 719 -6.82 -10.42 22.85
CA GLN A 719 -6.54 -11.40 21.80
C GLN A 719 -7.66 -11.50 20.76
N GLU A 720 -8.92 -11.45 21.20
CA GLU A 720 -10.09 -11.44 20.31
C GLU A 720 -10.11 -10.28 19.31
N TYR A 721 -9.44 -9.17 19.64
CA TYR A 721 -9.34 -8.02 18.76
C TYR A 721 -8.31 -8.24 17.65
N ILE A 722 -7.22 -8.97 17.94
CA ILE A 722 -6.11 -9.20 17.02
C ILE A 722 -6.27 -10.44 16.13
N GLU A 723 -7.23 -11.34 16.45
CA GLU A 723 -7.47 -12.57 15.69
C GLU A 723 -7.94 -12.30 14.26
N LYS A 724 -8.71 -11.24 14.04
CA LYS A 724 -9.25 -10.90 12.71
C LYS A 724 -8.88 -9.48 12.29
N PRO A 725 -8.73 -9.21 10.98
CA PRO A 725 -8.45 -7.87 10.49
C PRO A 725 -9.55 -6.90 10.89
N LYS A 726 -9.16 -5.69 11.28
CA LYS A 726 -10.08 -4.60 11.62
C LYS A 726 -9.80 -3.42 10.71
N ARG A 727 -10.87 -2.75 10.27
CA ARG A 727 -10.81 -1.59 9.39
C ARG A 727 -11.27 -0.33 10.10
N TRP A 728 -10.92 0.80 9.51
CA TRP A 728 -11.42 2.08 9.95
C TRP A 728 -12.91 2.23 9.65
N ASP A 729 -13.74 2.46 10.68
CA ASP A 729 -15.17 2.72 10.53
C ASP A 729 -15.59 4.00 11.27
N ILE A 730 -15.71 5.10 10.50
CA ILE A 730 -16.12 6.41 11.03
C ILE A 730 -17.57 6.39 11.59
N HIS A 731 -18.45 5.53 11.04
CA HIS A 731 -19.81 5.43 11.52
C HIS A 731 -19.87 4.74 12.86
N PHE A 732 -19.01 3.76 13.09
CA PHE A 732 -18.87 3.12 14.40
C PHE A 732 -18.34 4.11 15.43
N ILE A 733 -17.30 4.89 15.11
CA ILE A 733 -16.73 5.92 15.99
C ILE A 733 -17.80 6.95 16.34
N ARG A 734 -18.55 7.46 15.34
CA ARG A 734 -19.64 8.43 15.57
C ARG A 734 -20.74 7.88 16.47
N ARG A 735 -21.15 6.62 16.26
CA ARG A 735 -22.14 5.99 17.14
C ARG A 735 -21.61 5.83 18.56
N PHE A 736 -20.34 5.42 18.69
CA PHE A 736 -19.69 5.29 19.99
C PHE A 736 -19.71 6.63 20.75
N MET A 737 -19.34 7.71 20.09
CA MET A 737 -19.39 9.07 20.62
C MET A 737 -20.79 9.44 21.13
N VAL A 738 -21.83 9.22 20.32
CA VAL A 738 -23.19 9.62 20.62
C VAL A 738 -23.81 8.82 21.79
N PHE A 739 -23.41 7.55 21.95
CA PHE A 739 -23.96 6.70 23.00
C PHE A 739 -23.17 6.71 24.31
N LEU A 740 -21.83 6.75 24.25
CA LEU A 740 -20.99 6.72 25.44
C LEU A 740 -20.65 8.12 25.97
N GLY A 741 -20.58 9.13 25.12
CA GLY A 741 -20.27 10.50 25.54
C GLY A 741 -21.26 11.04 26.57
N PRO A 742 -22.58 11.04 26.30
CA PRO A 742 -23.58 11.58 27.25
C PRO A 742 -23.65 10.84 28.59
N VAL A 743 -23.05 9.64 28.71
CA VAL A 743 -23.01 8.91 30.00
C VAL A 743 -22.19 9.68 31.03
N SER A 744 -21.06 10.29 30.65
CA SER A 744 -20.28 11.12 31.58
C SER A 744 -21.06 12.36 31.97
N SER A 745 -21.74 13.02 31.03
CA SER A 745 -22.52 14.24 31.29
C SER A 745 -23.62 14.03 32.33
N LEU A 746 -24.23 12.84 32.37
CA LEU A 746 -25.21 12.53 33.40
C LEU A 746 -24.61 12.65 34.83
N PHE A 747 -23.37 12.21 35.01
CA PHE A 747 -22.65 12.28 36.27
C PHE A 747 -22.07 13.66 36.55
N ASP A 748 -21.67 14.40 35.50
CA ASP A 748 -21.35 15.82 35.63
C ASP A 748 -22.54 16.60 36.16
N PHE A 749 -23.77 16.43 35.61
CA PHE A 749 -24.98 17.07 36.12
C PHE A 749 -25.34 16.62 37.53
N LEU A 750 -25.13 15.34 37.87
CA LEU A 750 -25.28 14.85 39.22
C LEU A 750 -24.31 15.57 40.19
N THR A 751 -23.07 15.74 39.79
CA THR A 751 -22.05 16.51 40.53
C THR A 751 -22.51 17.96 40.70
N PHE A 752 -22.99 18.59 39.63
CA PHE A 752 -23.53 19.98 39.70
C PHE A 752 -24.67 20.08 40.69
N PHE A 753 -25.62 19.14 40.66
CA PHE A 753 -26.73 19.11 41.57
C PHE A 753 -26.27 18.93 43.04
N ILE A 754 -25.39 18.00 43.32
CA ILE A 754 -24.82 17.75 44.65
C ILE A 754 -24.08 18.98 45.15
N MET A 755 -23.26 19.64 44.34
CA MET A 755 -22.53 20.84 44.76
C MET A 755 -23.44 22.02 45.04
N LEU A 756 -24.49 22.25 44.24
CA LEU A 756 -25.40 23.36 44.40
C LEU A 756 -26.33 23.16 45.61
N PHE A 757 -26.92 21.97 45.76
CA PHE A 757 -28.00 21.77 46.73
C PHE A 757 -27.53 21.13 48.05
N ALA A 758 -26.61 20.13 48.00
CA ALA A 758 -26.13 19.46 49.20
C ALA A 758 -24.99 20.24 49.87
N PHE A 759 -23.99 20.67 49.11
CA PHE A 759 -22.85 21.41 49.63
C PHE A 759 -23.06 22.93 49.66
N LYS A 760 -24.07 23.45 48.95
CA LYS A 760 -24.26 24.90 48.76
C LYS A 760 -22.98 25.61 48.41
N ALA A 761 -22.23 25.05 47.50
CA ALA A 761 -20.87 25.43 47.15
C ALA A 761 -20.80 26.85 46.60
N SER A 762 -19.80 27.61 47.02
CA SER A 762 -19.37 28.83 46.31
C SER A 762 -18.91 28.53 44.92
N GLU A 763 -18.93 29.53 44.03
CA GLU A 763 -18.47 29.38 42.64
C GLU A 763 -17.06 28.75 42.52
N PRO A 764 -16.01 29.18 43.28
CA PRO A 764 -14.69 28.55 43.19
C PRO A 764 -14.70 27.07 43.66
N LEU A 765 -15.50 26.75 44.71
CA LEU A 765 -15.63 25.39 45.20
C LEU A 765 -16.35 24.49 44.20
N PHE A 766 -17.37 24.99 43.53
CA PHE A 766 -18.10 24.30 42.48
C PHE A 766 -17.16 23.97 41.31
N GLN A 767 -16.43 24.97 40.82
CA GLN A 767 -15.46 24.83 39.72
C GLN A 767 -14.35 23.83 40.07
N THR A 768 -13.85 23.87 41.31
CA THR A 768 -12.82 22.90 41.79
C THR A 768 -13.38 21.49 41.87
N ALA A 769 -14.56 21.31 42.40
CA ALA A 769 -15.20 20.01 42.54
C ALA A 769 -15.43 19.37 41.16
N TRP A 770 -15.97 20.14 40.22
CA TRP A 770 -16.16 19.62 38.85
C TRP A 770 -14.87 19.36 38.13
N PHE A 771 -13.82 20.20 38.28
CA PHE A 771 -12.50 19.93 37.74
C PHE A 771 -11.98 18.56 38.19
N ILE A 772 -12.03 18.26 39.50
CA ILE A 772 -11.55 16.98 40.06
C ILE A 772 -12.40 15.83 39.56
N GLU A 773 -13.72 15.98 39.54
CA GLU A 773 -14.65 14.92 39.09
C GLU A 773 -14.43 14.64 37.58
N SER A 774 -14.47 15.67 36.74
CA SER A 774 -14.33 15.58 35.30
C SER A 774 -13.00 14.91 34.91
N LEU A 775 -11.90 15.34 35.51
CA LEU A 775 -10.59 14.71 35.22
C LEU A 775 -10.54 13.26 35.70
N SER A 776 -11.14 12.96 36.86
CA SER A 776 -11.15 11.60 37.41
C SER A 776 -12.04 10.66 36.60
N SER A 777 -13.23 11.09 36.21
CA SER A 777 -14.19 10.31 35.41
C SER A 777 -13.62 10.02 34.01
N GLN A 778 -13.08 11.05 33.35
CA GLN A 778 -12.43 10.91 32.03
C GLN A 778 -11.22 9.96 32.07
N THR A 779 -10.37 10.06 33.09
CA THR A 779 -9.18 9.22 33.22
C THR A 779 -9.55 7.77 33.58
N LEU A 780 -10.53 7.54 34.45
CA LEU A 780 -10.91 6.18 34.86
C LEU A 780 -11.71 5.41 33.82
N VAL A 781 -12.49 6.08 32.98
CA VAL A 781 -13.30 5.40 31.95
C VAL A 781 -12.43 4.68 30.91
N ILE A 782 -11.14 5.02 30.82
CA ILE A 782 -10.20 4.32 29.94
C ILE A 782 -10.20 2.82 30.25
N PHE A 783 -10.27 2.44 31.52
CA PHE A 783 -10.23 1.03 31.92
C PHE A 783 -11.47 0.28 31.43
N VAL A 784 -12.59 0.96 31.23
CA VAL A 784 -13.83 0.40 30.67
C VAL A 784 -13.75 0.35 29.14
N ILE A 785 -13.33 1.45 28.48
CA ILE A 785 -13.38 1.61 27.02
C ILE A 785 -12.27 0.80 26.33
N ARG A 786 -11.10 0.63 26.97
CA ARG A 786 -9.91 -0.02 26.37
C ARG A 786 -10.13 -1.49 25.99
N THR A 787 -11.16 -2.13 26.51
CA THR A 787 -11.42 -3.56 26.32
C THR A 787 -12.89 -3.83 25.99
N ARG A 788 -13.10 -4.84 25.14
CA ARG A 788 -14.44 -5.39 24.89
C ARG A 788 -14.88 -6.37 25.97
N LYS A 789 -13.95 -6.91 26.77
CA LYS A 789 -14.25 -7.87 27.82
C LYS A 789 -15.14 -7.23 28.88
N SER A 790 -16.09 -8.00 29.35
CA SER A 790 -17.02 -7.59 30.39
C SER A 790 -17.07 -8.66 31.49
N PRO A 791 -16.84 -8.28 32.74
CA PRO A 791 -16.44 -6.97 33.26
C PRO A 791 -15.06 -6.55 32.81
N PHE A 792 -14.79 -5.22 32.77
CA PHE A 792 -13.55 -4.65 32.20
C PHE A 792 -12.28 -5.13 32.93
N TRP A 793 -12.34 -5.49 34.22
CA TRP A 793 -11.19 -6.02 34.97
C TRP A 793 -10.68 -7.41 34.51
N ARG A 794 -11.39 -8.10 33.63
CA ARG A 794 -10.89 -9.32 32.95
C ARG A 794 -9.74 -9.05 32.00
N SER A 795 -9.54 -7.80 31.59
CA SER A 795 -8.41 -7.36 30.78
C SER A 795 -7.51 -6.47 31.62
N LYS A 796 -6.27 -6.92 31.90
CA LYS A 796 -5.32 -6.19 32.73
C LYS A 796 -4.75 -5.01 31.95
N PRO A 797 -4.75 -3.78 32.50
CA PRO A 797 -4.08 -2.64 31.88
C PRO A 797 -2.56 -2.77 32.01
N SER A 798 -1.83 -2.09 31.14
CA SER A 798 -0.39 -1.96 31.28
C SER A 798 -0.03 -1.17 32.56
N LYS A 799 1.12 -1.51 33.16
CA LYS A 799 1.60 -0.80 34.36
C LYS A 799 1.77 0.70 34.15
N PRO A 800 2.33 1.18 33.02
CA PRO A 800 2.44 2.62 32.77
C PRO A 800 1.09 3.32 32.71
N LEU A 801 0.08 2.71 32.05
CA LEU A 801 -1.25 3.27 31.94
C LEU A 801 -1.93 3.36 33.31
N LEU A 802 -1.81 2.32 34.13
CA LEU A 802 -2.36 2.33 35.48
C LEU A 802 -1.69 3.41 36.37
N LEU A 803 -0.36 3.47 36.34
CA LEU A 803 0.40 4.43 37.14
C LEU A 803 0.14 5.89 36.72
N SER A 804 0.10 6.18 35.40
CA SER A 804 -0.19 7.52 34.91
C SER A 804 -1.59 7.98 35.31
N SER A 805 -2.58 7.08 35.17
CA SER A 805 -3.96 7.40 35.54
C SER A 805 -4.11 7.71 37.03
N ILE A 806 -3.53 6.86 37.91
CA ILE A 806 -3.56 7.08 39.36
C ILE A 806 -2.81 8.35 39.75
N ALA A 807 -1.63 8.59 39.17
CA ALA A 807 -0.81 9.79 39.46
C ALA A 807 -1.55 11.09 39.10
N ILE A 808 -2.23 11.12 37.93
CA ILE A 808 -2.98 12.30 37.49
C ILE A 808 -4.18 12.57 38.41
N ILE A 809 -4.92 11.54 38.77
CA ILE A 809 -6.08 11.71 39.69
C ILE A 809 -5.61 12.17 41.07
N ALA A 810 -4.53 11.58 41.59
CA ALA A 810 -3.94 12.00 42.87
C ALA A 810 -3.46 13.47 42.79
N PHE A 811 -2.79 13.84 41.72
CA PHE A 811 -2.31 15.20 41.49
C PHE A 811 -3.49 16.21 41.47
N ALA A 812 -4.55 15.91 40.71
CA ALA A 812 -5.74 16.76 40.63
C ALA A 812 -6.44 16.92 41.98
N SER A 813 -6.49 15.83 42.77
CA SER A 813 -7.15 15.84 44.10
C SER A 813 -6.34 16.60 45.17
N ILE A 814 -5.01 16.58 45.07
CA ILE A 814 -4.10 17.26 46.04
C ILE A 814 -3.88 18.72 45.66
N MET A 815 -3.93 19.04 44.38
CA MET A 815 -3.58 20.37 43.85
C MET A 815 -4.32 21.54 44.51
N PRO A 816 -5.65 21.50 44.84
CA PRO A 816 -6.34 22.60 45.51
C PRO A 816 -5.72 22.96 46.86
N TYR A 817 -5.05 22.03 47.53
CA TYR A 817 -4.41 22.23 48.86
C TYR A 817 -2.98 22.71 48.78
N THR A 818 -2.51 23.02 47.56
CA THR A 818 -1.15 23.49 47.31
C THR A 818 -1.12 24.94 46.83
N PRO A 819 0.02 25.64 46.89
CA PRO A 819 0.13 26.97 46.32
C PRO A 819 -0.24 27.07 44.82
N LEU A 820 -0.14 25.95 44.07
CA LEU A 820 -0.61 25.87 42.70
C LEU A 820 -2.13 26.05 42.62
N GLY A 821 -2.88 25.56 43.59
CA GLY A 821 -4.32 25.73 43.64
C GLY A 821 -4.78 27.21 43.63
N THR A 822 -4.06 28.09 44.33
CA THR A 822 -4.37 29.53 44.33
C THR A 822 -4.16 30.15 42.97
N ILE A 823 -3.13 29.71 42.20
CA ILE A 823 -2.82 30.22 40.86
C ILE A 823 -4.01 29.89 39.91
N PHE A 824 -4.57 28.70 40.03
CA PHE A 824 -5.71 28.26 39.20
C PHE A 824 -7.07 28.63 39.79
N ARG A 825 -7.11 29.45 40.88
CA ARG A 825 -8.31 29.88 41.62
C ARG A 825 -9.17 28.73 42.15
N PHE A 826 -8.53 27.63 42.59
CA PHE A 826 -9.19 26.53 43.22
C PHE A 826 -9.47 26.83 44.70
N ALA A 827 -10.60 26.31 45.19
CA ALA A 827 -10.95 26.29 46.60
C ALA A 827 -10.74 24.89 47.18
N GLU A 828 -10.41 24.78 48.46
CA GLU A 828 -10.21 23.50 49.15
C GLU A 828 -11.53 22.71 49.30
N PRO A 829 -11.66 21.51 48.66
CA PRO A 829 -12.88 20.71 48.82
C PRO A 829 -12.98 20.08 50.21
N PRO A 830 -14.16 20.00 50.81
CA PRO A 830 -14.33 19.32 52.10
C PRO A 830 -14.12 17.78 51.93
N ALA A 831 -13.68 17.10 52.98
CA ALA A 831 -13.45 15.64 52.93
C ALA A 831 -14.72 14.84 52.53
N ALA A 832 -15.91 15.31 52.87
CA ALA A 832 -17.19 14.71 52.46
C ALA A 832 -17.38 14.72 50.94
N PHE A 833 -16.77 15.65 50.22
CA PHE A 833 -16.81 15.69 48.76
C PHE A 833 -16.11 14.45 48.16
N PHE A 834 -14.99 14.01 48.74
CA PHE A 834 -14.26 12.82 48.21
C PHE A 834 -15.06 11.53 48.40
N ILE A 835 -15.92 11.45 49.43
CA ILE A 835 -16.82 10.31 49.61
C ILE A 835 -17.90 10.34 48.52
N ALA A 836 -18.50 11.52 48.26
CA ALA A 836 -19.46 11.69 47.19
C ALA A 836 -18.80 11.39 45.79
N LEU A 837 -17.62 11.90 45.59
CA LEU A 837 -16.84 11.66 44.37
C LEU A 837 -16.59 10.15 44.12
N ALA A 838 -16.17 9.41 45.13
CA ALA A 838 -15.97 7.96 45.03
C ALA A 838 -17.27 7.23 44.67
N ALA A 839 -18.43 7.64 45.23
CA ALA A 839 -19.72 7.06 44.88
C ALA A 839 -20.16 7.42 43.46
N ILE A 840 -19.94 8.66 43.00
CA ILE A 840 -20.22 9.13 41.64
C ILE A 840 -19.38 8.34 40.65
N LEU A 841 -18.06 8.26 40.85
CA LEU A 841 -17.14 7.55 39.97
C LEU A 841 -17.42 6.05 39.86
N SER A 842 -17.75 5.40 40.99
CA SER A 842 -18.12 3.99 40.99
C SER A 842 -19.42 3.74 40.22
N SER A 843 -20.43 4.61 40.40
CA SER A 843 -21.71 4.54 39.69
C SER A 843 -21.54 4.81 38.20
N TYR A 844 -20.70 5.79 37.85
CA TYR A 844 -20.31 6.10 36.46
C TYR A 844 -19.67 4.91 35.76
N LEU A 845 -18.62 4.30 36.35
CA LEU A 845 -17.97 3.15 35.78
C LEU A 845 -18.91 1.95 35.59
N ALA A 846 -19.82 1.73 36.56
CA ALA A 846 -20.83 0.68 36.45
C ALA A 846 -21.80 0.93 35.28
N LEU A 847 -22.31 2.17 35.14
CA LEU A 847 -23.22 2.53 34.05
C LEU A 847 -22.49 2.48 32.70
N ALA A 848 -21.26 3.01 32.62
CA ALA A 848 -20.42 2.95 31.41
C ALA A 848 -20.18 1.49 30.96
N GLU A 849 -19.98 0.57 31.92
CA GLU A 849 -19.84 -0.86 31.62
C GLU A 849 -21.14 -1.46 31.05
N VAL A 850 -22.31 -1.09 31.61
CA VAL A 850 -23.62 -1.54 31.10
C VAL A 850 -23.87 -1.03 29.68
N VAL A 851 -23.65 0.29 29.46
CA VAL A 851 -23.81 0.91 28.13
C VAL A 851 -22.85 0.31 27.12
N LYS A 852 -21.60 0.06 27.52
CA LYS A 852 -20.62 -0.62 26.70
C LYS A 852 -21.11 -2.01 26.27
N ARG A 853 -21.60 -2.84 27.20
CA ARG A 853 -22.16 -4.16 26.88
C ARG A 853 -23.30 -4.07 25.88
N TRP A 854 -24.24 -3.18 26.11
CA TRP A 854 -25.38 -2.95 25.22
C TRP A 854 -24.90 -2.50 23.84
N PHE A 855 -23.98 -1.54 23.80
CA PHE A 855 -23.41 -1.01 22.56
C PHE A 855 -22.75 -2.09 21.71
N TYR A 856 -21.85 -2.88 22.31
CA TYR A 856 -21.17 -3.95 21.57
C TYR A 856 -22.10 -5.10 21.19
N LYS A 857 -23.12 -5.40 21.99
CA LYS A 857 -24.17 -6.36 21.64
C LYS A 857 -24.98 -5.88 20.43
N ARG A 858 -25.27 -4.58 20.34
CA ARG A 858 -26.09 -4.01 19.26
C ARG A 858 -25.33 -3.70 17.99
N TYR A 859 -24.11 -3.23 18.11
CA TYR A 859 -23.29 -2.73 16.98
C TYR A 859 -22.01 -3.51 16.76
N GLY A 860 -21.53 -4.31 17.70
CA GLY A 860 -20.32 -5.12 17.60
C GLY A 860 -20.43 -6.26 16.57
N TYR A 861 -21.62 -6.85 16.44
CA TYR A 861 -21.88 -7.94 15.48
C TYR A 861 -21.73 -7.50 14.02
N ARG A 862 -21.98 -6.23 13.70
CA ARG A 862 -21.76 -5.69 12.36
C ARG A 862 -20.28 -5.50 12.01
N LEU A 863 -19.40 -5.34 12.98
CA LEU A 863 -17.95 -5.28 12.78
C LEU A 863 -17.34 -6.64 12.41
N GLU A 864 -17.99 -7.75 12.77
CA GLU A 864 -17.55 -9.09 12.41
C GLU A 864 -18.06 -9.52 11.03
N GLN A 865 -19.17 -8.97 10.57
CA GLN A 865 -19.74 -9.23 9.25
C GLN A 865 -19.21 -8.27 8.15
N THR A 866 -18.56 -7.17 8.51
CA THR A 866 -17.91 -6.27 7.55
C THR A 866 -16.49 -6.72 7.15
N LEU A 867 -16.30 -8.02 6.97
CA LEU A 867 -15.13 -8.55 6.25
C LEU A 867 -15.21 -8.21 4.74
N ILE A 868 -16.38 -7.84 4.26
CA ILE A 868 -16.58 -7.26 2.92
C ILE A 868 -17.51 -6.07 3.13
N PRO A 869 -17.06 -4.81 2.92
CA PRO A 869 -18.01 -3.74 2.94
C PRO A 869 -18.87 -3.85 1.68
N PRO A 870 -20.17 -4.11 1.81
CA PRO A 870 -21.07 -4.00 0.66
C PRO A 870 -21.14 -2.56 0.11
N ARG A 871 -20.32 -1.63 0.63
CA ARG A 871 -20.47 -0.20 0.35
C ARG A 871 -19.85 0.28 -0.94
N LYS A 872 -18.72 -0.27 -1.38
CA LYS A 872 -18.23 0.12 -2.71
C LYS A 872 -18.81 -0.78 -3.80
N ILE A 873 -18.97 -2.06 -3.52
CA ILE A 873 -19.74 -2.98 -4.38
C ILE A 873 -21.21 -2.54 -4.36
N GLY A 874 -21.80 -2.16 -3.24
CA GLY A 874 -23.17 -1.66 -3.16
C GLY A 874 -23.37 -0.28 -3.78
N ILE A 875 -22.38 0.62 -3.80
CA ILE A 875 -22.45 1.91 -4.53
C ILE A 875 -22.14 1.67 -6.02
N TYR A 876 -21.22 0.78 -6.33
CA TYR A 876 -20.97 0.36 -7.71
C TYR A 876 -22.12 -0.54 -8.22
N LEU A 877 -22.58 -1.51 -7.45
CA LEU A 877 -23.77 -2.30 -7.74
C LEU A 877 -25.04 -1.47 -7.71
N SER A 878 -25.19 -0.46 -6.85
CA SER A 878 -26.33 0.46 -6.89
C SER A 878 -26.24 1.43 -8.07
N LYS A 879 -25.04 1.86 -8.49
CA LYS A 879 -24.83 2.64 -9.71
C LYS A 879 -24.97 1.77 -10.95
N THR A 880 -24.43 0.56 -10.95
CA THR A 880 -24.57 -0.41 -12.06
C THR A 880 -25.98 -0.98 -12.11
N ALA A 881 -26.63 -1.27 -10.99
CA ALA A 881 -28.03 -1.67 -10.94
C ALA A 881 -28.96 -0.52 -11.37
N LYS A 882 -28.66 0.72 -11.02
CA LYS A 882 -29.40 1.90 -11.50
C LYS A 882 -29.12 2.16 -12.97
N LEU A 883 -27.90 1.91 -13.45
CA LEU A 883 -27.56 1.96 -14.86
C LEU A 883 -28.30 0.89 -15.64
N VAL A 884 -28.28 -0.36 -15.20
CA VAL A 884 -29.01 -1.49 -15.81
C VAL A 884 -30.51 -1.25 -15.78
N GLN A 885 -31.06 -0.75 -14.67
CA GLN A 885 -32.47 -0.38 -14.58
C GLN A 885 -32.84 0.70 -15.60
N ASN A 886 -32.00 1.72 -15.76
CA ASN A 886 -32.23 2.80 -16.71
C ASN A 886 -32.09 2.30 -18.16
N MET A 887 -31.12 1.41 -18.44
CA MET A 887 -30.98 0.77 -19.75
C MET A 887 -32.18 -0.13 -20.08
N VAL A 888 -32.66 -0.92 -19.12
CA VAL A 888 -33.89 -1.73 -19.26
C VAL A 888 -35.07 -0.80 -19.57
N ALA A 889 -35.23 0.34 -18.87
CA ALA A 889 -36.29 1.29 -19.12
C ALA A 889 -36.19 1.92 -20.52
N VAL A 890 -35.00 2.29 -20.98
CA VAL A 890 -34.77 2.82 -22.33
C VAL A 890 -35.05 1.80 -23.43
N ILE A 891 -34.60 0.54 -23.24
CA ILE A 891 -34.85 -0.56 -24.16
C ILE A 891 -36.36 -0.87 -24.24
N CYS A 892 -37.07 -0.82 -23.08
CA CYS A 892 -38.52 -0.98 -23.06
C CYS A 892 -39.26 0.10 -23.89
N LEU A 893 -38.73 1.31 -24.04
CA LEU A 893 -39.28 2.33 -24.89
C LEU A 893 -39.17 2.03 -26.38
N ARG A 894 -38.25 1.16 -26.79
CA ARG A 894 -38.02 0.76 -28.17
C ARG A 894 -39.20 -0.03 -28.76
N PHE A 895 -39.90 -0.80 -27.94
CA PHE A 895 -41.00 -1.63 -28.35
C PHE A 895 -42.32 -0.84 -28.35
N GLU A 896 -43.18 -1.11 -29.31
CA GLU A 896 -44.42 -0.28 -29.50
C GLU A 896 -45.43 -0.48 -28.36
N SER A 897 -45.64 -1.71 -27.89
CA SER A 897 -46.62 -1.99 -26.84
C SER A 897 -46.22 -3.14 -25.88
N GLU A 898 -45.88 -4.29 -26.44
CA GLU A 898 -45.64 -5.53 -25.71
C GLU A 898 -44.47 -6.30 -26.32
N PHE A 899 -43.63 -6.94 -25.49
CA PHE A 899 -42.45 -7.70 -25.92
C PHE A 899 -42.14 -8.85 -24.98
N SER A 900 -41.41 -9.87 -25.45
CA SER A 900 -41.02 -10.98 -24.61
C SER A 900 -39.80 -10.67 -23.74
N ILE A 901 -39.75 -11.28 -22.56
CA ILE A 901 -38.62 -11.17 -21.64
C ILE A 901 -37.34 -11.73 -22.29
N ASP A 902 -37.47 -12.79 -23.10
CA ASP A 902 -36.32 -13.40 -23.77
C ASP A 902 -35.69 -12.46 -24.82
N SER A 903 -36.52 -11.73 -25.59
CA SER A 903 -36.05 -10.69 -26.51
C SER A 903 -35.32 -9.57 -25.78
N LEU A 904 -35.83 -9.14 -24.62
CA LEU A 904 -35.17 -8.13 -23.78
C LEU A 904 -33.81 -8.61 -23.26
N MET A 905 -33.73 -9.88 -22.85
CA MET A 905 -32.48 -10.47 -22.37
C MET A 905 -31.42 -10.53 -23.46
N GLU A 906 -31.80 -10.89 -24.68
CA GLU A 906 -30.89 -10.93 -25.82
C GLU A 906 -30.40 -9.52 -26.22
N ASP A 907 -31.29 -8.54 -26.23
CA ASP A 907 -30.92 -7.16 -26.52
C ASP A 907 -30.00 -6.54 -25.47
N LEU A 908 -30.27 -6.83 -24.20
CA LEU A 908 -29.38 -6.39 -23.11
C LEU A 908 -28.00 -7.03 -23.22
N LYS A 909 -27.92 -8.33 -23.57
CA LYS A 909 -26.65 -9.02 -23.83
C LYS A 909 -25.87 -8.35 -24.96
N VAL A 910 -26.54 -8.02 -26.05
CA VAL A 910 -25.93 -7.32 -27.21
C VAL A 910 -25.44 -5.93 -26.82
N CYS A 911 -26.25 -5.16 -26.08
CA CYS A 911 -25.92 -3.79 -25.69
C CYS A 911 -24.80 -3.68 -24.63
N LEU A 912 -24.74 -4.64 -23.71
CA LEU A 912 -23.79 -4.64 -22.57
C LEU A 912 -22.51 -5.42 -22.85
N GLY A 913 -22.49 -6.27 -23.88
CA GLY A 913 -21.35 -7.11 -24.21
C GLY A 913 -21.11 -8.32 -23.28
N TYR A 914 -21.98 -8.50 -22.25
CA TYR A 914 -21.94 -9.65 -21.34
C TYR A 914 -23.35 -10.11 -20.94
N PRO A 915 -23.56 -11.39 -20.61
CA PRO A 915 -24.85 -11.88 -20.18
C PRO A 915 -25.19 -11.38 -18.79
N LEU A 916 -26.34 -10.72 -18.63
CA LEU A 916 -26.89 -10.41 -17.31
C LEU A 916 -27.54 -11.67 -16.73
N ASP A 917 -27.40 -11.82 -15.39
CA ASP A 917 -28.13 -12.84 -14.67
C ASP A 917 -29.64 -12.59 -14.77
N ALA A 918 -30.42 -13.62 -15.08
CA ALA A 918 -31.88 -13.55 -15.18
C ALA A 918 -32.49 -12.92 -13.91
N GLU A 919 -31.94 -13.20 -12.74
CA GLU A 919 -32.40 -12.63 -11.47
C GLU A 919 -32.18 -11.12 -11.39
N GLN A 920 -31.12 -10.59 -11.95
CA GLN A 920 -30.89 -9.13 -12.03
C GLN A 920 -31.89 -8.45 -12.94
N ILE A 921 -32.20 -9.04 -14.07
CA ILE A 921 -33.22 -8.51 -14.99
C ILE A 921 -34.60 -8.56 -14.35
N PHE A 922 -34.96 -9.68 -13.71
CA PHE A 922 -36.21 -9.81 -12.99
C PHE A 922 -36.35 -8.80 -11.83
N ARG A 923 -35.28 -8.53 -11.09
CA ARG A 923 -35.30 -7.48 -10.05
C ARG A 923 -35.55 -6.09 -10.61
N ASN A 924 -34.92 -5.75 -11.73
CA ASN A 924 -35.08 -4.44 -12.37
C ASN A 924 -36.48 -4.32 -12.99
N LEU A 925 -36.99 -5.33 -13.67
CA LEU A 925 -38.35 -5.37 -14.19
C LEU A 925 -39.40 -5.22 -13.08
N ASN A 926 -39.23 -5.94 -11.95
CA ASN A 926 -40.11 -5.80 -10.80
C ASN A 926 -40.06 -4.41 -10.18
N HIS A 927 -38.92 -3.75 -10.19
CA HIS A 927 -38.80 -2.38 -9.71
C HIS A 927 -39.57 -1.39 -10.62
N LEU A 928 -39.44 -1.51 -11.94
CA LEU A 928 -40.21 -0.72 -12.92
C LEU A 928 -41.73 -1.00 -12.79
N ARG A 929 -42.11 -2.24 -12.57
CA ARG A 929 -43.51 -2.64 -12.33
C ARG A 929 -44.06 -1.99 -11.06
N ARG A 930 -43.32 -2.01 -9.94
CA ARG A 930 -43.75 -1.38 -8.67
C ARG A 930 -43.88 0.14 -8.82
N GLY A 931 -43.10 0.76 -9.72
CA GLY A 931 -43.22 2.18 -10.09
C GLY A 931 -44.37 2.47 -11.03
N GLY A 932 -45.17 1.48 -11.45
CA GLY A 932 -46.28 1.69 -12.42
C GLY A 932 -45.82 2.01 -13.83
N LEU A 933 -44.56 1.70 -14.20
CA LEU A 933 -43.96 2.03 -15.49
C LEU A 933 -44.18 0.94 -16.53
N ILE A 934 -44.31 -0.32 -16.07
CA ILE A 934 -44.59 -1.48 -16.92
C ILE A 934 -45.57 -2.43 -16.18
N SER A 935 -46.30 -3.20 -16.96
CA SER A 935 -47.03 -4.37 -16.47
C SER A 935 -46.38 -5.65 -17.01
N ILE A 936 -46.36 -6.73 -16.25
CA ILE A 936 -45.71 -8.00 -16.59
C ILE A 936 -46.71 -9.14 -16.48
N ASN A 937 -46.90 -9.87 -17.58
CA ASN A 937 -47.56 -11.14 -17.60
C ASN A 937 -46.51 -12.29 -17.43
N TRP A 938 -46.37 -12.80 -16.23
CA TRP A 938 -45.39 -13.85 -15.93
C TRP A 938 -45.68 -15.19 -16.58
N HIS A 939 -46.94 -15.45 -16.88
CA HIS A 939 -47.35 -16.70 -17.54
C HIS A 939 -46.91 -16.73 -19.02
N GLU A 940 -47.07 -15.64 -19.69
CA GLU A 940 -46.69 -15.48 -21.11
C GLU A 940 -45.28 -14.94 -21.29
N ARG A 941 -44.58 -14.62 -20.19
CA ARG A 941 -43.26 -13.98 -20.21
C ARG A 941 -43.20 -12.69 -21.04
N THR A 942 -44.30 -11.90 -21.01
CA THR A 942 -44.38 -10.64 -21.73
C THR A 942 -44.38 -9.42 -20.82
N VAL A 943 -43.88 -8.31 -21.34
CA VAL A 943 -43.79 -7.02 -20.65
C VAL A 943 -44.53 -5.99 -21.46
N LYS A 944 -45.45 -5.26 -20.82
CA LYS A 944 -46.21 -4.18 -21.44
C LYS A 944 -45.81 -2.83 -20.84
N ARG A 945 -45.62 -1.87 -21.74
CA ARG A 945 -45.19 -0.53 -21.35
C ARG A 945 -46.39 0.31 -20.89
N GLU A 946 -46.25 1.02 -19.78
CA GLU A 946 -47.23 1.94 -19.26
C GLU A 946 -46.90 3.40 -19.71
N LYS A 947 -47.93 4.28 -19.72
CA LYS A 947 -47.77 5.67 -20.15
C LYS A 947 -46.75 6.47 -19.37
N ALA A 948 -46.53 6.14 -18.08
CA ALA A 948 -45.60 6.82 -17.21
C ALA A 948 -44.11 6.57 -17.54
N MET A 949 -43.81 5.57 -18.40
CA MET A 949 -42.41 5.21 -18.73
C MET A 949 -41.65 6.35 -19.42
N LYS A 950 -42.32 7.07 -20.35
CA LYS A 950 -41.69 8.19 -21.08
C LYS A 950 -41.25 9.30 -20.13
N GLU A 951 -42.10 9.66 -19.18
CA GLU A 951 -41.81 10.69 -18.19
C GLU A 951 -40.66 10.26 -17.24
N TYR A 952 -40.67 9.01 -16.83
CA TYR A 952 -39.59 8.45 -16.00
C TYR A 952 -38.21 8.51 -16.70
N VAL A 953 -38.15 8.07 -17.97
CA VAL A 953 -36.90 8.08 -18.74
C VAL A 953 -36.41 9.51 -18.97
N THR A 954 -37.32 10.43 -19.34
CA THR A 954 -36.93 11.82 -19.56
C THR A 954 -36.40 12.48 -18.29
N LYS A 955 -37.04 12.27 -17.15
CA LYS A 955 -36.67 12.92 -15.89
C LYS A 955 -35.43 12.31 -15.21
N HIS A 956 -35.33 11.00 -15.17
CA HIS A 956 -34.30 10.30 -14.36
C HIS A 956 -33.14 9.74 -15.19
N VAL A 957 -33.37 9.35 -16.43
CA VAL A 957 -32.29 8.77 -17.27
C VAL A 957 -31.60 9.84 -18.08
N MET A 958 -32.37 10.63 -18.81
CA MET A 958 -31.84 11.64 -19.75
C MET A 958 -31.25 12.86 -19.03
N GLY A 959 -31.82 13.26 -17.87
CA GLY A 959 -31.35 14.43 -17.13
C GLY A 959 -30.03 14.19 -16.39
N GLU A 960 -29.89 13.07 -15.66
CA GLU A 960 -28.76 12.84 -14.73
C GLU A 960 -27.60 12.02 -15.33
N LEU A 961 -27.87 11.06 -16.19
CA LEU A 961 -26.93 10.03 -16.62
C LEU A 961 -26.53 10.12 -18.10
N TRP A 962 -27.34 10.77 -18.94
CA TRP A 962 -27.17 10.81 -20.38
C TRP A 962 -25.79 11.32 -20.85
N PRO A 963 -25.21 12.39 -20.28
CA PRO A 963 -23.90 12.86 -20.71
C PRO A 963 -22.76 11.84 -20.53
N LYS A 964 -22.96 10.85 -19.61
CA LYS A 964 -21.96 9.80 -19.31
C LYS A 964 -22.15 8.54 -20.17
N ILE A 965 -23.32 8.38 -20.78
CA ILE A 965 -23.72 7.15 -21.48
C ILE A 965 -23.69 7.36 -23.01
N VAL A 966 -23.65 8.61 -23.49
CA VAL A 966 -23.82 8.95 -24.91
C VAL A 966 -22.89 8.18 -25.85
N GLY A 967 -21.62 8.00 -25.50
CA GLY A 967 -20.64 7.29 -26.37
C GLY A 967 -20.95 5.79 -26.54
N ASP A 968 -21.22 5.10 -25.44
CA ASP A 968 -21.51 3.66 -25.44
C ASP A 968 -22.92 3.39 -26.00
N TRP A 969 -23.85 4.31 -25.77
CA TRP A 969 -25.21 4.19 -26.22
C TRP A 969 -25.40 4.45 -27.73
N GLN A 970 -24.62 5.35 -28.34
CA GLN A 970 -24.61 5.54 -29.79
C GLN A 970 -24.22 4.23 -30.49
N ARG A 971 -23.19 3.56 -30.00
CA ARG A 971 -22.72 2.27 -30.53
C ARG A 971 -23.77 1.16 -30.37
N ALA A 972 -24.41 1.07 -29.19
CA ALA A 972 -25.49 0.11 -28.93
C ALA A 972 -26.73 0.42 -29.80
N SER A 973 -27.10 1.68 -30.02
CA SER A 973 -28.21 2.13 -30.86
C SER A 973 -28.00 1.76 -32.33
N GLU A 974 -26.77 1.89 -32.85
CA GLU A 974 -26.43 1.46 -34.20
C GLU A 974 -26.56 -0.05 -34.40
N ILE A 975 -26.09 -0.83 -33.44
CA ILE A 975 -26.22 -2.31 -33.46
C ILE A 975 -27.69 -2.73 -33.43
N LEU A 976 -28.48 -2.13 -32.54
CA LEU A 976 -29.91 -2.41 -32.44
C LEU A 976 -30.68 -2.01 -33.71
N LYS A 977 -30.34 -0.87 -34.31
CA LYS A 977 -30.91 -0.43 -35.59
C LYS A 977 -30.59 -1.39 -36.74
N ALA A 978 -29.35 -1.88 -36.78
CA ALA A 978 -28.92 -2.88 -37.76
C ALA A 978 -29.67 -4.23 -37.57
N LYS A 979 -29.92 -4.64 -36.30
CA LYS A 979 -30.62 -5.90 -36.01
C LYS A 979 -32.13 -5.87 -36.31
N TYR A 980 -32.81 -4.77 -36.02
CA TYR A 980 -34.29 -4.69 -36.08
C TYR A 980 -34.86 -3.75 -37.13
N GLY A 981 -34.02 -2.99 -37.83
CA GLY A 981 -34.42 -2.15 -38.97
C GLY A 981 -35.31 -0.95 -38.65
N ARG A 982 -36.02 -0.92 -37.51
CA ARG A 982 -36.90 0.16 -37.07
C ARG A 982 -36.74 0.41 -35.58
N LEU A 983 -36.69 1.70 -35.19
CA LEU A 983 -36.76 2.16 -33.82
C LEU A 983 -38.12 2.85 -33.57
N ASN A 984 -38.64 2.72 -32.34
CA ASN A 984 -39.90 3.42 -31.98
C ASN A 984 -39.75 4.93 -32.14
N SER A 985 -40.79 5.58 -32.69
CA SER A 985 -40.80 7.01 -32.92
C SER A 985 -40.53 7.86 -31.66
N GLU A 986 -41.05 7.44 -30.50
CA GLU A 986 -40.80 8.10 -29.21
C GLU A 986 -39.35 8.03 -28.80
N TYR A 987 -38.69 6.91 -29.07
CA TYR A 987 -37.26 6.74 -28.79
C TYR A 987 -36.39 7.63 -29.67
N LEU A 988 -36.72 7.74 -30.98
CA LEU A 988 -36.02 8.63 -31.89
C LEU A 988 -36.24 10.12 -31.55
N GLU A 989 -37.42 10.50 -31.07
CA GLU A 989 -37.71 11.86 -30.61
C GLU A 989 -36.92 12.23 -29.36
N LEU A 990 -36.80 11.33 -28.40
CA LEU A 990 -35.97 11.50 -27.19
C LEU A 990 -34.49 11.61 -27.54
N LEU A 991 -34.00 10.76 -28.43
CA LEU A 991 -32.62 10.78 -28.92
C LEU A 991 -32.28 12.07 -29.65
N ASN A 992 -33.15 12.52 -30.60
CA ASN A 992 -32.93 13.74 -31.37
C ASN A 992 -32.98 15.02 -30.52
N LYS A 993 -33.79 15.06 -29.46
CA LYS A 993 -33.86 16.22 -28.54
C LYS A 993 -32.62 16.37 -27.66
N GLN A 994 -31.88 15.30 -27.40
CA GLN A 994 -30.75 15.31 -26.48
C GLN A 994 -29.38 15.26 -27.17
N ILE A 995 -29.29 14.60 -28.33
CA ILE A 995 -28.02 14.47 -29.07
C ILE A 995 -27.80 15.72 -29.94
N TYR A 996 -28.85 16.34 -30.41
CA TYR A 996 -28.82 17.61 -31.16
C TYR A 996 -29.61 18.66 -30.38
N PRO A 997 -29.11 19.28 -29.31
CA PRO A 997 -29.68 20.53 -28.83
C PRO A 997 -29.57 21.52 -29.99
N LYS A 998 -30.67 22.13 -30.34
CA LYS A 998 -30.83 23.05 -31.48
C LYS A 998 -29.57 23.87 -31.75
N ALA A 999 -29.07 23.76 -33.00
CA ALA A 999 -28.20 24.75 -33.58
C ALA A 999 -28.88 26.11 -33.62
#